data_a97deb1204d4873a711e961cb7f27f22
#
_entry.id   a97deb1204d4873a711e961cb7f27f22
#
_cell.length_a   1.000
_cell.length_b   1.000
_cell.length_c   1.000
_cell.angle_alpha   90.00
_cell.angle_beta   90.00
_cell.angle_gamma   90.00
#
_symmetry.space_group_name_H-M   'P 1'
#
loop_
_entity.id
_entity.type
_entity.pdbx_description
1 polymer ?
#
loop_
_entity_poly.entity_id
_entity_poly.type
_entity_poly.pdbx_seq_one_letter_code
_entity_poly.pdbx_strand_id
1 'polypeptide(L)'
;MAQLEHIEAIEKRLWSAADTLRANSNYASNEYFLPVMGLVFLRHAYSRFLGVKDAIAANLPTRAGKTRPLTKEDFSQKSAIFLQPQAQFDTLVALPDSADRAKAIIEAMESIEADYENLRGVLPKSEYQELDNAALGELLRTLNPEELKRVSGDVFGRIYEYFLTQFAGEKAHDDGEFFTPVSLVSLIANVIEPGSGTVLDPACGSGGMFVQSARVVERRHENPTEKLTFYGLEKNATTIRLAKMNLAVHGLEGDIQRAITYYDDPHELLHKADYVMANPPFNVDEIDADKVKRDPRLPFGLPGVNKKGKVSNGNYVWISYFYSYLNERGRAGFVMSSQASSAGRDEAAVRRKLVETGDVDIMIAIRSNFFYTRTVPCELWFLNRDRQEALRDKVLMIDARNVYRKVTRKIYDFSPEQEQNLLAIVWLYRGETGRYLDLVAGYCQRMLAEGAACARAKHFSPVPDFIAALATLRGAVEPFLMTLGVGAKNVSPLRELDDAIPLFKADAEAFRKAVSEQQAAWKTQKISNGELKKAVDRLATLAETSRDLVKQCDLLYKLACRLIETCENECNARDSDAWNARDVIRARKAADEARVLAVEQLKQVRYFWKQTNWLTERFPEAELRNVEGLVKLVDRTEIAANDWSLTPGRYVGIAPEE
;
A
#
# COMPACT_ATOMS: atom_id res chain seq x y z
N MET A 1 -12.88 -3.54 -4.15
CA MET A 1 -13.03 -2.12 -3.75
C MET A 1 -13.95 -1.95 -2.56
N ALA A 2 -15.20 -2.40 -2.56
CA ALA A 2 -16.09 -2.28 -1.39
C ALA A 2 -15.48 -2.79 -0.07
N GLN A 3 -14.67 -3.85 -0.10
CA GLN A 3 -13.96 -4.36 1.06
C GLN A 3 -12.80 -3.45 1.49
N LEU A 4 -12.15 -2.76 0.54
CA LEU A 4 -11.06 -1.83 0.80
C LEU A 4 -11.56 -0.52 1.41
N GLU A 5 -12.63 0.05 0.87
CA GLU A 5 -13.28 1.25 1.40
C GLU A 5 -13.87 1.02 2.78
N HIS A 6 -14.36 -0.19 3.03
CA HIS A 6 -14.82 -0.59 4.34
C HIS A 6 -13.67 -0.62 5.37
N ILE A 7 -12.49 -1.11 4.98
CA ILE A 7 -11.29 -1.11 5.83
C ILE A 7 -10.82 0.33 6.10
N GLU A 8 -10.77 1.19 5.08
CA GLU A 8 -10.40 2.60 5.26
C GLU A 8 -11.37 3.35 6.18
N ALA A 9 -12.65 3.04 6.13
CA ALA A 9 -13.63 3.60 7.05
C ALA A 9 -13.40 3.12 8.49
N ILE A 10 -13.03 1.85 8.67
CA ILE A 10 -12.66 1.28 9.96
C ILE A 10 -11.37 1.94 10.50
N GLU A 11 -10.35 2.07 9.67
CA GLU A 11 -9.09 2.74 10.02
C GLU A 11 -9.32 4.16 10.55
N LYS A 12 -10.12 4.95 9.85
CA LYS A 12 -10.47 6.31 10.25
C LYS A 12 -11.28 6.37 11.54
N ARG A 13 -12.22 5.44 11.74
CA ARG A 13 -13.03 5.34 12.96
C ARG A 13 -12.17 4.98 14.17
N LEU A 14 -11.27 4.01 14.01
CA LEU A 14 -10.33 3.59 15.06
C LEU A 14 -9.35 4.72 15.39
N TRP A 15 -8.87 5.43 14.39
CA TRP A 15 -8.00 6.59 14.58
C TRP A 15 -8.72 7.71 15.35
N SER A 16 -9.95 8.04 14.97
CA SER A 16 -10.75 9.06 15.65
C SER A 16 -10.98 8.72 17.14
N ALA A 17 -11.17 7.45 17.45
CA ALA A 17 -11.30 6.99 18.84
C ALA A 17 -10.00 7.14 19.64
N ALA A 18 -8.86 6.83 19.01
CA ALA A 18 -7.54 7.03 19.62
C ALA A 18 -7.23 8.52 19.83
N ASP A 19 -7.60 9.37 18.87
CA ASP A 19 -7.44 10.83 18.98
C ASP A 19 -8.32 11.45 20.07
N THR A 20 -9.52 10.88 20.30
CA THR A 20 -10.38 11.26 21.44
C THR A 20 -9.71 10.93 22.77
N LEU A 21 -8.99 9.82 22.86
CA LEU A 21 -8.21 9.46 24.06
C LEU A 21 -7.11 10.50 24.32
N ARG A 22 -6.47 11.00 23.29
CA ARG A 22 -5.48 12.09 23.39
C ARG A 22 -6.10 13.34 24.02
N ALA A 23 -7.26 13.75 23.54
CA ALA A 23 -7.94 14.95 24.03
C ALA A 23 -8.36 14.85 25.51
N ASN A 24 -8.53 13.63 26.02
CA ASN A 24 -9.00 13.35 27.39
C ASN A 24 -7.91 12.79 28.32
N SER A 25 -6.65 12.81 27.90
CA SER A 25 -5.50 12.36 28.70
C SER A 25 -4.55 13.52 29.03
N ASN A 26 -3.77 13.36 30.08
CA ASN A 26 -2.73 14.32 30.48
C ASN A 26 -1.42 14.14 29.69
N TYR A 27 -1.41 13.25 28.68
CA TYR A 27 -0.23 13.01 27.84
C TYR A 27 0.00 14.15 26.85
N ALA A 28 1.27 14.51 26.66
CA ALA A 28 1.67 15.32 25.52
C ALA A 28 1.37 14.56 24.21
N SER A 29 1.15 15.27 23.12
CA SER A 29 0.75 14.69 21.84
C SER A 29 1.70 13.62 21.29
N ASN A 30 2.93 13.59 21.74
CA ASN A 30 3.96 12.61 21.36
C ASN A 30 4.08 11.40 22.31
N GLU A 31 3.34 11.35 23.41
CA GLU A 31 3.44 10.31 24.45
C GLU A 31 2.29 9.30 24.41
N TYR A 32 1.10 9.71 23.95
CA TYR A 32 -0.09 8.86 23.95
C TYR A 32 -0.06 7.75 22.88
N PHE A 33 0.75 7.88 21.84
CA PHE A 33 0.74 6.93 20.73
C PHE A 33 1.27 5.55 21.13
N LEU A 34 2.25 5.48 22.02
CA LEU A 34 2.86 4.20 22.42
C LEU A 34 1.86 3.25 23.12
N PRO A 35 1.05 3.70 24.09
CA PRO A 35 0.00 2.86 24.65
C PRO A 35 -1.07 2.45 23.64
N VAL A 36 -1.45 3.34 22.71
CA VAL A 36 -2.40 2.98 21.64
C VAL A 36 -1.80 1.94 20.71
N MET A 37 -0.55 2.13 20.27
CA MET A 37 0.15 1.14 19.43
C MET A 37 0.30 -0.20 20.14
N GLY A 38 0.49 -0.22 21.46
CA GLY A 38 0.52 -1.45 22.24
C GLY A 38 -0.80 -2.21 22.19
N LEU A 39 -1.94 -1.53 22.28
CA LEU A 39 -3.26 -2.16 22.14
C LEU A 39 -3.54 -2.64 20.72
N VAL A 40 -3.15 -1.88 19.72
CA VAL A 40 -3.23 -2.31 18.31
C VAL A 40 -2.35 -3.54 18.07
N PHE A 41 -1.15 -3.56 18.67
CA PHE A 41 -0.25 -4.73 18.68
C PHE A 41 -0.93 -5.97 19.27
N LEU A 42 -1.51 -5.87 20.48
CA LEU A 42 -2.22 -6.97 21.12
C LEU A 42 -3.38 -7.48 20.26
N ARG A 43 -4.14 -6.58 19.68
CA ARG A 43 -5.28 -6.96 18.83
C ARG A 43 -4.82 -7.67 17.55
N HIS A 44 -3.76 -7.18 16.92
CA HIS A 44 -3.18 -7.80 15.74
C HIS A 44 -2.58 -9.17 16.06
N ALA A 45 -1.78 -9.26 17.13
CA ALA A 45 -1.23 -10.53 17.60
C ALA A 45 -2.35 -11.56 17.87
N TYR A 46 -3.46 -11.13 18.47
CA TYR A 46 -4.60 -11.99 18.71
C TYR A 46 -5.30 -12.45 17.43
N SER A 47 -5.44 -11.59 16.43
CA SER A 47 -5.98 -11.99 15.13
C SER A 47 -5.13 -13.08 14.47
N ARG A 48 -3.81 -12.92 14.48
CA ARG A 48 -2.90 -13.94 13.92
C ARG A 48 -2.92 -15.22 14.73
N PHE A 49 -2.96 -15.11 16.05
CA PHE A 49 -3.10 -16.26 16.97
C PHE A 49 -4.37 -17.07 16.62
N LEU A 50 -5.52 -16.43 16.52
CA LEU A 50 -6.78 -17.09 16.16
C LEU A 50 -6.74 -17.73 14.77
N GLY A 51 -6.13 -17.06 13.81
CA GLY A 51 -6.03 -17.53 12.43
C GLY A 51 -5.27 -18.85 12.25
N VAL A 52 -4.38 -19.19 13.17
CA VAL A 52 -3.57 -20.41 13.10
C VAL A 52 -3.85 -21.43 14.20
N LYS A 53 -4.51 -21.02 15.29
CA LYS A 53 -4.74 -21.84 16.49
C LYS A 53 -5.42 -23.18 16.20
N ASP A 54 -6.52 -23.15 15.44
CA ASP A 54 -7.31 -24.36 15.17
C ASP A 54 -6.55 -25.36 14.28
N ALA A 55 -5.85 -24.84 13.26
CA ALA A 55 -5.00 -25.66 12.40
C ALA A 55 -3.84 -26.30 13.16
N ILE A 56 -3.23 -25.58 14.09
CA ILE A 56 -2.17 -26.10 14.97
C ILE A 56 -2.74 -27.18 15.88
N ALA A 57 -3.88 -26.91 16.55
CA ALA A 57 -4.52 -27.85 17.47
C ALA A 57 -4.94 -29.15 16.77
N ALA A 58 -5.45 -29.08 15.53
CA ALA A 58 -5.84 -30.24 14.74
C ALA A 58 -4.65 -31.13 14.34
N ASN A 59 -3.45 -30.58 14.23
CA ASN A 59 -2.24 -31.30 13.82
C ASN A 59 -1.35 -31.75 15.00
N LEU A 60 -1.76 -31.48 16.24
CA LEU A 60 -1.01 -31.93 17.41
C LEU A 60 -1.13 -33.46 17.60
N PRO A 61 0.00 -34.16 17.91
CA PRO A 61 -0.03 -35.60 18.19
C PRO A 61 -0.85 -35.90 19.45
N THR A 62 -1.78 -36.83 19.30
CA THR A 62 -2.59 -37.36 20.42
C THR A 62 -1.92 -38.58 21.04
N ARG A 63 -1.69 -38.57 22.35
CA ARG A 63 -1.20 -39.70 23.08
C ARG A 63 -2.24 -40.14 24.12
N ALA A 64 -2.66 -41.39 24.03
CA ALA A 64 -3.72 -41.93 24.91
C ALA A 64 -5.02 -41.11 24.96
N GLY A 65 -5.46 -40.56 23.84
CA GLY A 65 -6.68 -39.73 23.74
C GLY A 65 -6.56 -38.29 24.30
N LYS A 66 -5.36 -37.88 24.73
CA LYS A 66 -5.09 -36.53 25.23
C LYS A 66 -4.09 -35.83 24.33
N THR A 67 -4.41 -34.60 23.97
CA THR A 67 -3.52 -33.66 23.26
C THR A 67 -2.77 -32.82 24.29
N ARG A 68 -1.46 -32.56 24.08
CA ARG A 68 -0.71 -31.62 24.94
C ARG A 68 -1.23 -30.18 24.75
N PRO A 69 -1.01 -29.30 25.73
CA PRO A 69 -1.26 -27.86 25.56
C PRO A 69 -0.47 -27.26 24.41
N LEU A 70 -1.01 -26.21 23.79
CA LEU A 70 -0.31 -25.41 22.80
C LEU A 70 0.87 -24.68 23.45
N THR A 71 1.98 -24.56 22.73
CA THR A 71 3.18 -23.87 23.18
C THR A 71 3.63 -22.81 22.15
N LYS A 72 4.56 -21.92 22.54
CA LYS A 72 5.10 -20.89 21.66
C LYS A 72 5.78 -21.45 20.42
N GLU A 73 6.40 -22.62 20.52
CA GLU A 73 7.08 -23.29 19.40
C GLU A 73 6.09 -23.66 18.28
N ASP A 74 4.87 -24.04 18.64
CA ASP A 74 3.82 -24.37 17.66
C ASP A 74 3.41 -23.16 16.83
N PHE A 75 3.42 -21.96 17.42
CA PHE A 75 3.04 -20.71 16.77
C PHE A 75 4.20 -20.07 16.00
N SER A 76 5.42 -20.19 16.47
CA SER A 76 6.62 -19.61 15.83
C SER A 76 6.79 -20.12 14.39
N GLN A 77 6.51 -21.38 14.14
CA GLN A 77 6.55 -21.98 12.80
C GLN A 77 5.47 -21.43 11.85
N LYS A 78 4.45 -20.77 12.38
CA LYS A 78 3.34 -20.17 11.63
C LYS A 78 3.41 -18.65 11.58
N SER A 79 4.56 -18.05 11.93
CA SER A 79 4.75 -16.60 11.99
C SER A 79 3.67 -15.89 12.83
N ALA A 80 3.31 -16.49 13.97
CA ALA A 80 2.34 -15.96 14.91
C ALA A 80 2.88 -15.98 16.33
N ILE A 81 2.42 -15.05 17.16
CA ILE A 81 2.76 -15.00 18.59
C ILE A 81 1.80 -15.88 19.36
N PHE A 82 2.35 -16.79 20.20
CA PHE A 82 1.56 -17.51 21.20
C PHE A 82 1.09 -16.53 22.30
N LEU A 83 -0.19 -16.57 22.63
CA LEU A 83 -0.77 -15.72 23.64
C LEU A 83 -1.30 -16.56 24.82
N GLN A 84 -0.78 -16.29 26.01
CA GLN A 84 -1.36 -16.78 27.26
C GLN A 84 -2.82 -16.28 27.39
N PRO A 85 -3.70 -16.97 28.13
CA PRO A 85 -5.12 -16.56 28.24
C PRO A 85 -5.32 -15.09 28.64
N GLN A 86 -4.50 -14.55 29.55
CA GLN A 86 -4.58 -13.15 29.98
C GLN A 86 -4.14 -12.15 28.91
N ALA A 87 -3.43 -12.57 27.89
CA ALA A 87 -3.00 -11.75 26.78
C ALA A 87 -3.94 -11.84 25.55
N GLN A 88 -4.94 -12.69 25.59
CA GLN A 88 -5.94 -12.78 24.54
C GLN A 88 -6.89 -11.58 24.60
N PHE A 89 -7.06 -10.90 23.49
CA PHE A 89 -7.73 -9.59 23.45
C PHE A 89 -9.19 -9.64 23.94
N ASP A 90 -9.92 -10.71 23.65
CA ASP A 90 -11.30 -10.90 24.12
C ASP A 90 -11.38 -10.97 25.66
N THR A 91 -10.37 -11.52 26.32
CA THR A 91 -10.28 -11.53 27.80
C THR A 91 -10.18 -10.12 28.36
N LEU A 92 -9.38 -9.25 27.71
CA LEU A 92 -9.24 -7.85 28.12
C LEU A 92 -10.51 -7.04 27.88
N VAL A 93 -11.20 -7.27 26.76
CA VAL A 93 -12.47 -6.62 26.43
C VAL A 93 -13.59 -7.04 27.40
N ALA A 94 -13.59 -8.29 27.83
CA ALA A 94 -14.60 -8.86 28.73
C ALA A 94 -14.43 -8.46 30.20
N LEU A 95 -13.39 -7.73 30.59
CA LEU A 95 -13.16 -7.28 31.94
C LEU A 95 -14.33 -6.39 32.44
N PRO A 96 -14.83 -6.59 33.66
CA PRO A 96 -15.85 -5.74 34.25
C PRO A 96 -15.33 -4.33 34.50
N ASP A 97 -16.23 -3.35 34.57
CA ASP A 97 -15.86 -1.94 34.77
C ASP A 97 -15.11 -1.67 36.08
N SER A 98 -15.29 -2.55 37.10
CA SER A 98 -14.57 -2.51 38.36
C SER A 98 -13.12 -3.05 38.29
N ALA A 99 -12.76 -3.71 37.23
CA ALA A 99 -11.40 -4.25 37.07
C ALA A 99 -10.39 -3.15 36.74
N ASP A 100 -9.16 -3.34 37.21
CA ASP A 100 -8.02 -2.51 36.86
C ASP A 100 -7.51 -2.92 35.48
N ARG A 101 -7.96 -2.21 34.43
CA ARG A 101 -7.61 -2.51 33.03
C ARG A 101 -6.16 -2.23 32.73
N ALA A 102 -5.58 -1.18 33.31
CA ALA A 102 -4.16 -0.88 33.15
C ALA A 102 -3.30 -2.04 33.64
N LYS A 103 -3.58 -2.55 34.84
CA LYS A 103 -2.89 -3.73 35.39
C LYS A 103 -3.05 -4.96 34.51
N ALA A 104 -4.26 -5.25 34.05
CA ALA A 104 -4.52 -6.40 33.17
C ALA A 104 -3.77 -6.30 31.83
N ILE A 105 -3.69 -5.12 31.23
CA ILE A 105 -2.93 -4.88 30.01
C ILE A 105 -1.42 -5.07 30.26
N ILE A 106 -0.91 -4.55 31.38
CA ILE A 106 0.50 -4.72 31.77
C ILE A 106 0.84 -6.21 31.94
N GLU A 107 0.00 -6.96 32.65
CA GLU A 107 0.17 -8.41 32.83
C GLU A 107 0.13 -9.17 31.49
N ALA A 108 -0.72 -8.74 30.54
CA ALA A 108 -0.74 -9.28 29.19
C ALA A 108 0.59 -9.04 28.45
N MET A 109 1.13 -7.83 28.49
CA MET A 109 2.40 -7.46 27.88
C MET A 109 3.56 -8.24 28.50
N GLU A 110 3.60 -8.33 29.83
CA GLU A 110 4.61 -9.09 30.57
C GLU A 110 4.59 -10.58 30.22
N SER A 111 3.41 -11.18 30.05
CA SER A 111 3.29 -12.59 29.65
C SER A 111 3.86 -12.85 28.25
N ILE A 112 3.69 -11.92 27.32
CA ILE A 112 4.29 -12.01 25.99
C ILE A 112 5.81 -11.87 26.06
N GLU A 113 6.31 -10.91 26.82
CA GLU A 113 7.75 -10.71 26.99
C GLU A 113 8.42 -11.90 27.72
N ALA A 114 7.70 -12.61 28.59
CA ALA A 114 8.20 -13.81 29.24
C ALA A 114 8.36 -14.99 28.26
N ASP A 115 7.47 -15.11 27.28
CA ASP A 115 7.53 -16.14 26.25
C ASP A 115 8.51 -15.78 25.12
N TYR A 116 8.71 -14.49 24.83
CA TYR A 116 9.53 -13.98 23.72
C TYR A 116 10.63 -13.03 24.23
N GLU A 117 11.82 -13.56 24.43
CA GLU A 117 12.94 -12.81 25.01
C GLU A 117 13.37 -11.58 24.18
N ASN A 118 13.26 -11.66 22.87
CA ASN A 118 13.54 -10.56 21.94
C ASN A 118 12.60 -9.35 22.13
N LEU A 119 11.45 -9.53 22.79
CA LEU A 119 10.52 -8.47 23.13
C LEU A 119 10.68 -7.92 24.55
N ARG A 120 11.60 -8.49 25.35
CA ARG A 120 11.80 -8.05 26.75
C ARG A 120 12.12 -6.56 26.82
N GLY A 121 11.33 -5.80 27.59
CA GLY A 121 11.45 -4.36 27.75
C GLY A 121 10.98 -3.53 26.55
N VAL A 122 10.41 -4.16 25.52
CA VAL A 122 9.96 -3.50 24.30
C VAL A 122 8.51 -3.02 24.40
N LEU A 123 7.63 -3.89 24.91
CA LEU A 123 6.20 -3.60 24.95
C LEU A 123 5.85 -2.48 25.95
N PRO A 124 4.88 -1.63 25.64
CA PRO A 124 4.45 -0.57 26.58
C PRO A 124 3.82 -1.19 27.84
N LYS A 125 4.15 -0.63 29.00
CA LYS A 125 3.64 -1.08 30.30
C LYS A 125 3.29 0.10 31.21
N SER A 126 4.28 0.83 31.69
CA SER A 126 4.07 2.00 32.56
C SER A 126 3.20 3.08 31.93
N GLU A 127 3.19 3.14 30.62
CA GLU A 127 2.39 4.08 29.84
C GLU A 127 0.87 3.92 30.04
N TYR A 128 0.40 2.77 30.52
CA TYR A 128 -1.03 2.55 30.79
C TYR A 128 -1.49 3.06 32.16
N GLN A 129 -0.58 3.25 33.11
CA GLN A 129 -0.93 3.63 34.50
C GLN A 129 -1.54 5.04 34.59
N GLU A 130 -1.20 5.93 33.66
CA GLU A 130 -1.68 7.30 33.62
C GLU A 130 -3.02 7.45 32.87
N LEU A 131 -3.53 6.38 32.27
CA LEU A 131 -4.76 6.41 31.49
C LEU A 131 -5.98 6.07 32.35
N ASP A 132 -7.07 6.78 32.12
CA ASP A 132 -8.33 6.54 32.79
C ASP A 132 -8.90 5.14 32.48
N ASN A 133 -9.39 4.43 33.49
CA ASN A 133 -9.89 3.06 33.37
C ASN A 133 -11.08 2.94 32.41
N ALA A 134 -11.97 3.95 32.38
CA ALA A 134 -13.10 3.97 31.46
C ALA A 134 -12.64 4.21 30.01
N ALA A 135 -11.69 5.11 29.82
CA ALA A 135 -11.11 5.39 28.51
C ALA A 135 -10.39 4.16 27.92
N LEU A 136 -9.64 3.43 28.74
CA LEU A 136 -9.04 2.14 28.34
C LEU A 136 -10.08 1.12 27.93
N GLY A 137 -11.20 1.02 28.68
CA GLY A 137 -12.31 0.12 28.34
C GLY A 137 -12.98 0.48 27.02
N GLU A 138 -13.16 1.76 26.73
CA GLU A 138 -13.72 2.24 25.47
C GLU A 138 -12.79 1.93 24.30
N LEU A 139 -11.49 2.20 24.46
CA LEU A 139 -10.49 1.91 23.43
C LEU A 139 -10.39 0.42 23.11
N LEU A 140 -10.37 -0.44 24.13
CA LEU A 140 -10.40 -1.91 23.96
C LEU A 140 -11.64 -2.37 23.16
N ARG A 141 -12.82 -1.86 23.49
CA ARG A 141 -14.06 -2.18 22.75
C ARG A 141 -14.01 -1.68 21.31
N THR A 142 -13.51 -0.46 21.11
CA THR A 142 -13.42 0.15 19.77
C THR A 142 -12.46 -0.61 18.86
N LEU A 143 -11.35 -1.12 19.40
CA LEU A 143 -10.38 -1.95 18.65
C LEU A 143 -10.88 -3.37 18.38
N ASN A 144 -12.03 -3.78 18.91
CA ASN A 144 -12.60 -5.11 18.75
C ASN A 144 -13.98 -5.13 18.07
N PRO A 145 -14.19 -4.46 16.93
CA PRO A 145 -15.48 -4.46 16.26
C PRO A 145 -15.82 -5.84 15.66
N GLU A 146 -17.10 -6.20 15.68
CA GLU A 146 -17.60 -7.48 15.13
C GLU A 146 -17.25 -7.67 13.66
N GLU A 147 -17.21 -6.57 12.90
CA GLU A 147 -16.87 -6.56 11.47
C GLU A 147 -15.47 -7.15 11.22
N LEU A 148 -14.52 -6.85 12.11
CA LEU A 148 -13.13 -7.31 12.00
C LEU A 148 -12.93 -8.78 12.44
N LYS A 149 -13.88 -9.37 13.15
CA LYS A 149 -13.84 -10.78 13.56
C LYS A 149 -14.09 -11.72 12.36
N ARG A 150 -14.72 -11.21 11.29
CA ARG A 150 -15.14 -11.99 10.12
C ARG A 150 -14.30 -11.75 8.87
N VAL A 151 -13.33 -10.83 8.94
CA VAL A 151 -12.52 -10.48 7.77
C VAL A 151 -11.35 -11.44 7.66
N SER A 152 -11.21 -12.06 6.49
CA SER A 152 -10.05 -12.89 6.13
C SER A 152 -8.90 -12.02 5.61
N GLY A 153 -7.67 -12.38 5.96
CA GLY A 153 -6.47 -11.71 5.51
C GLY A 153 -5.80 -10.82 6.56
N ASP A 154 -4.73 -10.14 6.19
CA ASP A 154 -3.93 -9.31 7.09
C ASP A 154 -4.53 -7.90 7.27
N VAL A 155 -5.78 -7.82 7.68
CA VAL A 155 -6.47 -6.53 7.92
C VAL A 155 -5.86 -5.79 9.10
N PHE A 156 -5.50 -6.50 10.15
CA PHE A 156 -4.89 -5.87 11.32
C PHE A 156 -3.45 -5.44 11.10
N GLY A 157 -2.69 -6.15 10.27
CA GLY A 157 -1.38 -5.68 9.81
C GLY A 157 -1.49 -4.36 9.08
N ARG A 158 -2.49 -4.23 8.24
CA ARG A 158 -2.78 -2.98 7.54
C ARG A 158 -3.22 -1.86 8.49
N ILE A 159 -4.09 -2.14 9.46
CA ILE A 159 -4.48 -1.18 10.50
C ILE A 159 -3.25 -0.76 11.32
N TYR A 160 -2.38 -1.70 11.67
CA TYR A 160 -1.14 -1.42 12.38
C TYR A 160 -0.24 -0.45 11.57
N GLU A 161 -0.02 -0.73 10.30
CA GLU A 161 0.72 0.15 9.38
C GLU A 161 0.07 1.53 9.24
N TYR A 162 -1.26 1.59 9.18
CA TYR A 162 -2.01 2.85 9.15
C TYR A 162 -1.75 3.69 10.40
N PHE A 163 -1.84 3.09 11.59
CA PHE A 163 -1.55 3.79 12.84
C PHE A 163 -0.10 4.25 12.93
N LEU A 164 0.86 3.43 12.53
CA LEU A 164 2.27 3.82 12.42
C LEU A 164 2.43 5.06 11.52
N THR A 165 1.75 5.07 10.39
CA THR A 165 1.79 6.18 9.42
C THR A 165 1.22 7.47 10.03
N GLN A 166 0.08 7.41 10.72
CA GLN A 166 -0.55 8.57 11.34
C GLN A 166 0.34 9.16 12.45
N PHE A 167 0.85 8.32 13.33
CA PHE A 167 1.74 8.77 14.41
C PHE A 167 3.07 9.32 13.91
N ALA A 168 3.63 8.74 12.87
CA ALA A 168 4.83 9.26 12.23
C ALA A 168 4.57 10.62 11.57
N GLY A 169 3.38 10.82 10.99
CA GLY A 169 2.96 12.11 10.44
C GLY A 169 2.87 13.22 11.50
N GLU A 170 2.34 12.91 12.68
CA GLU A 170 2.29 13.86 13.80
C GLU A 170 3.68 14.18 14.37
N LYS A 171 4.53 13.16 14.55
CA LYS A 171 5.87 13.32 15.10
C LYS A 171 6.86 14.00 14.15
N ALA A 172 6.71 13.82 12.85
CA ALA A 172 7.59 14.46 11.86
C ALA A 172 7.40 15.98 11.79
N HIS A 173 6.31 16.52 12.30
CA HIS A 173 6.16 17.96 12.52
C HIS A 173 7.14 18.50 13.56
N ASP A 174 7.49 17.68 14.55
CA ASP A 174 8.34 18.09 15.66
C ASP A 174 9.83 17.78 15.44
N ASP A 175 10.17 16.61 14.87
CA ASP A 175 11.55 16.08 14.81
C ASP A 175 12.15 16.01 13.39
N GLY A 176 11.40 16.31 12.34
CA GLY A 176 11.88 16.25 10.94
C GLY A 176 12.15 14.83 10.42
N GLU A 177 11.71 13.80 11.12
CA GLU A 177 11.83 12.41 10.69
C GLU A 177 10.76 12.04 9.65
N PHE A 178 11.16 11.25 8.64
CA PHE A 178 10.27 10.85 7.55
C PHE A 178 9.80 9.42 7.71
N PHE A 179 8.50 9.23 7.70
CA PHE A 179 7.92 7.92 7.46
C PHE A 179 7.90 7.63 5.96
N THR A 180 8.43 6.48 5.55
CA THR A 180 8.43 6.08 4.15
C THR A 180 7.07 5.51 3.78
N PRO A 181 6.38 6.05 2.77
CA PRO A 181 5.12 5.48 2.30
C PRO A 181 5.28 4.01 1.91
N VAL A 182 4.32 3.19 2.31
CA VAL A 182 4.34 1.73 2.06
C VAL A 182 4.52 1.40 0.59
N SER A 183 3.93 2.18 -0.32
CA SER A 183 4.07 1.98 -1.76
C SER A 183 5.52 2.16 -2.26
N LEU A 184 6.28 3.09 -1.70
CA LEU A 184 7.70 3.28 -2.04
C LEU A 184 8.56 2.15 -1.47
N VAL A 185 8.30 1.75 -0.22
CA VAL A 185 9.01 0.63 0.42
C VAL A 185 8.77 -0.67 -0.34
N SER A 186 7.52 -0.91 -0.72
CA SER A 186 7.12 -2.07 -1.53
C SER A 186 7.81 -2.08 -2.89
N LEU A 187 7.85 -0.94 -3.58
CA LEU A 187 8.55 -0.83 -4.87
C LEU A 187 10.04 -1.13 -4.72
N ILE A 188 10.71 -0.56 -3.71
CA ILE A 188 12.13 -0.82 -3.44
C ILE A 188 12.37 -2.31 -3.21
N ALA A 189 11.61 -2.95 -2.31
CA ALA A 189 11.74 -4.36 -2.00
C ALA A 189 11.49 -5.25 -3.22
N ASN A 190 10.51 -4.94 -4.05
CA ASN A 190 10.19 -5.70 -5.25
C ASN A 190 11.22 -5.51 -6.38
N VAL A 191 11.90 -4.37 -6.46
CA VAL A 191 13.02 -4.17 -7.41
C VAL A 191 14.25 -4.94 -6.96
N ILE A 192 14.58 -4.90 -5.66
CA ILE A 192 15.74 -5.60 -5.08
C ILE A 192 15.53 -7.10 -5.03
N GLU A 193 14.32 -7.55 -4.72
CA GLU A 193 13.94 -8.96 -4.57
C GLU A 193 14.82 -9.73 -3.57
N PRO A 194 14.83 -9.35 -2.28
CA PRO A 194 15.62 -10.02 -1.28
C PRO A 194 15.10 -11.46 -1.08
N GLY A 195 15.82 -12.44 -1.60
CA GLY A 195 15.43 -13.85 -1.55
C GLY A 195 16.02 -14.61 -0.36
N SER A 196 17.28 -14.38 -0.06
CA SER A 196 17.97 -14.97 1.09
C SER A 196 19.24 -14.18 1.43
N GLY A 197 19.58 -14.15 2.70
CA GLY A 197 20.78 -13.51 3.21
C GLY A 197 20.51 -12.37 4.19
N THR A 198 21.47 -11.49 4.32
CA THR A 198 21.46 -10.37 5.26
C THR A 198 20.84 -9.13 4.66
N VAL A 199 19.84 -8.58 5.32
CA VAL A 199 19.19 -7.30 5.00
C VAL A 199 19.59 -6.28 6.06
N LEU A 200 20.22 -5.19 5.65
CA LEU A 200 20.60 -4.08 6.51
C LEU A 200 19.78 -2.83 6.16
N ASP A 201 19.21 -2.21 7.17
CA ASP A 201 18.67 -0.86 7.11
C ASP A 201 19.34 0.01 8.18
N PRO A 202 20.33 0.85 7.80
CA PRO A 202 21.08 1.65 8.76
C PRO A 202 20.37 2.94 9.19
N ALA A 203 19.13 3.12 8.79
CA ALA A 203 18.21 4.18 9.21
C ALA A 203 16.78 3.61 9.28
N CYS A 204 16.60 2.52 10.06
CA CYS A 204 15.47 1.61 9.89
C CYS A 204 14.11 2.16 10.33
N GLY A 205 14.06 3.24 11.09
CA GLY A 205 12.81 3.79 11.58
C GLY A 205 11.94 2.72 12.22
N SER A 206 10.70 2.59 11.79
CA SER A 206 9.74 1.58 12.27
C SER A 206 9.89 0.18 11.64
N GLY A 207 10.95 -0.09 10.87
CA GLY A 207 11.25 -1.41 10.32
C GLY A 207 10.45 -1.79 9.07
N GLY A 208 9.88 -0.82 8.36
CA GLY A 208 9.05 -1.08 7.17
C GLY A 208 9.79 -1.80 6.04
N MET A 209 11.08 -1.53 5.84
CA MET A 209 11.91 -2.22 4.83
C MET A 209 12.03 -3.73 5.11
N PHE A 210 12.15 -4.11 6.38
CA PHE A 210 12.21 -5.53 6.77
C PHE A 210 10.90 -6.26 6.51
N VAL A 211 9.77 -5.64 6.86
CA VAL A 211 8.44 -6.20 6.64
C VAL A 211 8.19 -6.42 5.14
N GLN A 212 8.51 -5.46 4.30
CA GLN A 212 8.33 -5.60 2.85
C GLN A 212 9.29 -6.64 2.24
N SER A 213 10.51 -6.75 2.76
CA SER A 213 11.46 -7.81 2.38
C SER A 213 10.91 -9.20 2.69
N ALA A 214 10.33 -9.37 3.87
CA ALA A 214 9.67 -10.63 4.26
C ALA A 214 8.50 -10.96 3.33
N ARG A 215 7.69 -9.99 2.94
CA ARG A 215 6.57 -10.18 2.00
C ARG A 215 7.04 -10.65 0.61
N VAL A 216 8.22 -10.25 0.15
CA VAL A 216 8.80 -10.77 -1.10
C VAL A 216 9.07 -12.27 -1.00
N VAL A 217 9.62 -12.72 0.12
CA VAL A 217 9.90 -14.16 0.37
C VAL A 217 8.59 -14.95 0.53
N GLU A 218 7.63 -14.43 1.28
CA GLU A 218 6.32 -15.07 1.50
C GLU A 218 5.56 -15.30 0.18
N ARG A 219 5.62 -14.35 -0.76
CA ARG A 219 5.00 -14.50 -2.09
C ARG A 219 5.62 -15.64 -2.92
N ARG A 220 6.83 -16.05 -2.60
CA ARG A 220 7.48 -17.23 -3.19
C ARG A 220 7.13 -18.53 -2.45
N HIS A 221 6.21 -18.47 -1.47
CA HIS A 221 5.84 -19.57 -0.59
C HIS A 221 7.01 -20.11 0.25
N GLU A 222 7.95 -19.23 0.58
CA GLU A 222 9.10 -19.53 1.42
C GLU A 222 8.95 -18.84 2.79
N ASN A 223 9.69 -19.35 3.80
CA ASN A 223 9.65 -18.81 5.14
C ASN A 223 10.70 -17.68 5.31
N PRO A 224 10.29 -16.42 5.52
CA PRO A 224 11.23 -15.31 5.66
C PRO A 224 12.17 -15.44 6.86
N THR A 225 11.76 -16.08 7.97
CA THR A 225 12.61 -16.25 9.15
C THR A 225 13.76 -17.23 8.92
N GLU A 226 13.62 -18.13 7.95
CA GLU A 226 14.67 -19.08 7.55
C GLU A 226 15.57 -18.48 6.46
N LYS A 227 15.06 -17.53 5.69
CA LYS A 227 15.75 -17.00 4.52
C LYS A 227 16.50 -15.69 4.79
N LEU A 228 15.94 -14.80 5.62
CA LEU A 228 16.44 -13.45 5.82
C LEU A 228 16.88 -13.22 7.27
N THR A 229 17.99 -12.52 7.43
CA THR A 229 18.46 -11.98 8.71
C THR A 229 18.44 -10.47 8.64
N PHE A 230 17.73 -9.82 9.57
CA PHE A 230 17.55 -8.38 9.59
C PHE A 230 18.46 -7.69 10.59
N TYR A 231 19.17 -6.66 10.14
CA TYR A 231 19.98 -5.77 10.96
C TYR A 231 19.51 -4.32 10.75
N GLY A 232 19.24 -3.62 11.84
CA GLY A 232 18.80 -2.24 11.81
C GLY A 232 19.63 -1.34 12.72
N LEU A 233 19.75 -0.07 12.32
CA LEU A 233 20.29 1.00 13.14
C LEU A 233 19.26 2.13 13.24
N GLU A 234 19.04 2.64 14.44
CA GLU A 234 18.13 3.74 14.71
C GLU A 234 18.64 4.55 15.91
N LYS A 235 18.57 5.87 15.84
CA LYS A 235 19.03 6.74 16.94
C LYS A 235 18.05 6.85 18.10
N ASN A 236 16.74 6.74 17.82
CA ASN A 236 15.67 6.98 18.77
C ASN A 236 15.19 5.68 19.42
N ALA A 237 15.31 5.60 20.75
CA ALA A 237 14.95 4.40 21.51
C ALA A 237 13.45 4.02 21.39
N THR A 238 12.56 5.00 21.33
CA THR A 238 11.11 4.75 21.15
C THR A 238 10.82 4.19 19.76
N THR A 239 11.47 4.71 18.73
CA THR A 239 11.35 4.20 17.36
C THR A 239 11.86 2.77 17.24
N ILE A 240 12.95 2.43 17.96
CA ILE A 240 13.43 1.03 18.05
C ILE A 240 12.37 0.11 18.65
N ARG A 241 11.67 0.52 19.71
CA ARG A 241 10.56 -0.26 20.29
C ARG A 241 9.46 -0.51 19.25
N LEU A 242 9.04 0.54 18.52
CA LEU A 242 8.05 0.41 17.44
C LEU A 242 8.51 -0.54 16.34
N ALA A 243 9.78 -0.47 15.94
CA ALA A 243 10.34 -1.38 14.94
C ALA A 243 10.31 -2.83 15.39
N LYS A 244 10.70 -3.11 16.62
CA LYS A 244 10.67 -4.47 17.20
C LYS A 244 9.24 -4.99 17.34
N MET A 245 8.29 -4.15 17.74
CA MET A 245 6.86 -4.50 17.76
C MET A 245 6.33 -4.79 16.35
N ASN A 246 6.68 -3.95 15.37
CA ASN A 246 6.29 -4.15 13.99
C ASN A 246 6.81 -5.48 13.41
N LEU A 247 8.07 -5.81 13.66
CA LEU A 247 8.61 -7.11 13.28
C LEU A 247 7.88 -8.26 13.96
N ALA A 248 7.65 -8.15 15.26
CA ALA A 248 7.00 -9.21 16.05
C ALA A 248 5.58 -9.53 15.58
N VAL A 249 4.75 -8.50 15.26
CA VAL A 249 3.39 -8.74 14.75
C VAL A 249 3.38 -9.45 13.40
N HIS A 250 4.46 -9.34 12.63
CA HIS A 250 4.64 -10.07 11.37
C HIS A 250 5.39 -11.40 11.55
N GLY A 251 5.62 -11.82 12.80
CA GLY A 251 6.35 -13.05 13.12
C GLY A 251 7.82 -13.00 12.74
N LEU A 252 8.41 -11.81 12.72
CA LEU A 252 9.79 -11.54 12.32
C LEU A 252 10.63 -11.11 13.53
N GLU A 253 11.92 -11.29 13.43
CA GLU A 253 12.93 -10.80 14.38
C GLU A 253 14.00 -10.01 13.63
N GLY A 254 14.60 -9.04 14.31
CA GLY A 254 15.72 -8.28 13.78
C GLY A 254 16.61 -7.76 14.90
N ASP A 255 17.91 -7.73 14.64
CA ASP A 255 18.88 -7.09 15.53
C ASP A 255 18.91 -5.59 15.23
N ILE A 256 18.13 -4.82 16.01
CA ILE A 256 18.03 -3.36 15.88
C ILE A 256 18.80 -2.74 17.04
N GLN A 257 19.86 -2.02 16.72
CA GLN A 257 20.71 -1.35 17.70
C GLN A 257 20.58 0.16 17.63
N ARG A 258 20.72 0.79 18.81
CA ARG A 258 20.75 2.25 18.91
C ARG A 258 22.11 2.77 18.45
N ALA A 259 22.11 3.58 17.40
CA ALA A 259 23.32 4.16 16.85
C ALA A 259 23.05 5.45 16.08
N ILE A 260 24.06 6.32 16.05
CA ILE A 260 24.14 7.41 15.08
C ILE A 260 25.01 6.90 13.93
N THR A 261 24.39 6.44 12.88
CA THR A 261 25.04 5.69 11.78
C THR A 261 26.24 6.42 11.16
N TYR A 262 26.25 7.74 11.16
CA TYR A 262 27.41 8.51 10.67
C TYR A 262 28.70 8.16 11.39
N TYR A 263 28.62 7.88 12.69
CA TYR A 263 29.80 7.70 13.57
C TYR A 263 29.95 6.28 14.09
N ASP A 264 28.85 5.49 14.10
CA ASP A 264 28.81 4.17 14.72
C ASP A 264 28.49 3.09 13.68
N ASP A 265 29.14 1.94 13.82
CA ASP A 265 28.91 0.76 12.97
C ASP A 265 28.91 -0.53 13.84
N PRO A 266 27.94 -0.66 14.75
CA PRO A 266 27.96 -1.74 15.75
C PRO A 266 27.73 -3.13 15.16
N HIS A 267 27.12 -3.26 13.98
CA HIS A 267 26.93 -4.55 13.31
C HIS A 267 28.15 -5.01 12.53
N GLU A 268 29.09 -4.12 12.24
CA GLU A 268 30.34 -4.42 11.49
C GLU A 268 30.07 -5.17 10.16
N LEU A 269 29.10 -4.67 9.40
CA LEU A 269 28.65 -5.28 8.14
C LEU A 269 29.33 -4.71 6.89
N LEU A 270 30.45 -4.02 7.04
CA LEU A 270 31.24 -3.55 5.89
C LEU A 270 31.55 -4.70 4.92
N HIS A 271 31.12 -4.56 3.66
CA HIS A 271 31.25 -5.57 2.59
C HIS A 271 30.58 -6.93 2.88
N LYS A 272 29.61 -7.00 3.79
CA LYS A 272 28.98 -8.25 4.21
C LYS A 272 27.48 -8.33 3.94
N ALA A 273 26.80 -7.21 3.70
CA ALA A 273 25.36 -7.21 3.47
C ALA A 273 25.00 -7.69 2.07
N ASP A 274 24.03 -8.59 1.99
CA ASP A 274 23.44 -9.00 0.72
C ASP A 274 22.50 -7.93 0.16
N TYR A 275 21.76 -7.28 1.06
CA TYR A 275 20.81 -6.22 0.71
C TYR A 275 20.91 -5.06 1.68
N VAL A 276 20.92 -3.85 1.14
CA VAL A 276 20.81 -2.60 1.90
C VAL A 276 19.61 -1.84 1.40
N MET A 277 18.66 -1.54 2.28
CA MET A 277 17.47 -0.77 1.96
C MET A 277 17.25 0.30 3.01
N ALA A 278 17.05 1.54 2.60
CA ALA A 278 16.92 2.64 3.54
C ALA A 278 16.13 3.84 2.99
N ASN A 279 15.58 4.60 3.93
CA ASN A 279 15.15 5.98 3.72
C ASN A 279 15.84 6.86 4.75
N PRO A 280 17.06 7.37 4.45
CA PRO A 280 17.83 8.18 5.39
C PRO A 280 17.26 9.60 5.48
N PRO A 281 17.63 10.37 6.53
CA PRO A 281 17.35 11.79 6.56
C PRO A 281 18.11 12.52 5.45
N PHE A 282 17.43 13.45 4.75
CA PHE A 282 17.99 14.19 3.62
C PHE A 282 18.64 15.51 4.04
N ASN A 283 19.66 15.91 3.30
CA ASN A 283 20.28 17.24 3.38
C ASN A 283 20.77 17.63 4.79
N VAL A 284 21.32 16.68 5.52
CA VAL A 284 21.91 16.93 6.86
C VAL A 284 23.27 17.62 6.70
N ASP A 285 23.49 18.71 7.39
CA ASP A 285 24.70 19.56 7.30
C ASP A 285 25.50 19.65 8.62
N GLU A 286 25.13 18.87 9.64
CA GLU A 286 25.74 18.88 10.96
C GLU A 286 26.75 17.74 11.22
N ILE A 287 27.10 16.95 10.20
CA ILE A 287 28.02 15.81 10.34
C ILE A 287 29.45 16.32 10.54
N ASP A 288 30.08 15.87 11.62
CA ASP A 288 31.47 16.23 11.94
C ASP A 288 32.44 15.54 10.95
N ALA A 289 33.06 16.34 10.08
CA ALA A 289 33.95 15.84 9.05
C ALA A 289 35.21 15.16 9.62
N ASP A 290 35.74 15.65 10.73
CA ASP A 290 36.96 15.06 11.37
C ASP A 290 36.69 13.67 11.92
N LYS A 291 35.47 13.41 12.38
CA LYS A 291 35.07 12.08 12.88
C LYS A 291 34.86 11.06 11.79
N VAL A 292 34.41 11.48 10.59
CA VAL A 292 34.07 10.54 9.51
C VAL A 292 35.11 10.43 8.40
N LYS A 293 36.05 11.37 8.27
CA LYS A 293 37.01 11.42 7.16
C LYS A 293 37.87 10.15 6.97
N ARG A 294 38.01 9.34 8.02
CA ARG A 294 38.78 8.07 7.98
C ARG A 294 37.89 6.84 8.04
N ASP A 295 36.59 7.03 7.98
CA ASP A 295 35.66 5.90 8.03
C ASP A 295 35.80 5.04 6.75
N PRO A 296 36.02 3.72 6.89
CA PRO A 296 36.18 2.83 5.73
C PRO A 296 34.90 2.74 4.86
N ARG A 297 33.76 3.20 5.36
CA ARG A 297 32.51 3.29 4.60
C ARG A 297 32.49 4.48 3.63
N LEU A 298 33.54 5.27 3.53
CA LEU A 298 33.70 6.39 2.58
C LEU A 298 34.76 6.08 1.50
N PRO A 299 34.54 5.08 0.62
CA PRO A 299 35.54 4.68 -0.37
C PRO A 299 35.80 5.76 -1.42
N PHE A 300 34.87 6.70 -1.60
CA PHE A 300 34.97 7.77 -2.61
C PHE A 300 35.44 9.11 -2.02
N GLY A 301 35.70 9.17 -0.72
CA GLY A 301 36.06 10.38 0.00
C GLY A 301 34.88 11.18 0.52
N LEU A 302 35.16 12.32 1.14
CA LEU A 302 34.15 13.23 1.67
C LEU A 302 33.45 14.01 0.56
N PRO A 303 32.12 14.24 0.68
CA PRO A 303 31.34 14.98 -0.32
C PRO A 303 31.48 16.51 -0.23
N GLY A 304 32.41 17.02 0.55
CA GLY A 304 32.67 18.44 0.80
C GLY A 304 32.60 18.80 2.27
N VAL A 305 33.40 19.79 2.68
CA VAL A 305 33.47 20.26 4.07
C VAL A 305 33.27 21.77 4.07
N ASN A 306 32.39 22.25 4.94
CA ASN A 306 32.17 23.68 5.12
C ASN A 306 33.23 24.34 6.06
N LYS A 307 33.18 25.65 6.15
CA LYS A 307 34.13 26.43 6.99
C LYS A 307 34.07 26.09 8.49
N LYS A 308 33.01 25.43 8.95
CA LYS A 308 32.81 25.00 10.34
C LYS A 308 33.34 23.59 10.63
N GLY A 309 34.00 22.94 9.66
CA GLY A 309 34.47 21.57 9.79
C GLY A 309 33.34 20.52 9.74
N LYS A 310 32.21 20.90 9.20
CA LYS A 310 31.08 19.98 8.99
C LYS A 310 30.99 19.56 7.53
N VAL A 311 30.50 18.34 7.27
CA VAL A 311 30.15 17.89 5.92
C VAL A 311 29.10 18.84 5.35
N SER A 312 29.30 19.33 4.14
CA SER A 312 28.43 20.33 3.52
C SER A 312 27.03 19.82 3.29
N ASN A 313 26.90 18.54 2.92
CA ASN A 313 25.64 17.81 2.81
C ASN A 313 25.86 16.31 3.00
N GLY A 314 25.08 15.69 3.87
CA GLY A 314 25.21 14.28 4.24
C GLY A 314 24.70 13.25 3.24
N ASN A 315 24.04 13.67 2.16
CA ASN A 315 23.43 12.73 1.21
C ASN A 315 24.45 11.71 0.66
N TYR A 316 25.64 12.15 0.25
CA TYR A 316 26.67 11.25 -0.28
C TYR A 316 27.46 10.50 0.80
N VAL A 317 27.35 10.89 2.07
CA VAL A 317 27.81 10.05 3.18
C VAL A 317 26.92 8.82 3.26
N TRP A 318 25.61 9.00 3.23
CA TRP A 318 24.66 7.89 3.20
C TRP A 318 24.84 6.99 1.98
N ILE A 319 24.91 7.56 0.79
CA ILE A 319 25.06 6.80 -0.47
C ILE A 319 26.34 5.96 -0.44
N SER A 320 27.45 6.54 0.02
CA SER A 320 28.75 5.84 0.15
C SER A 320 28.67 4.71 1.18
N TYR A 321 28.00 4.94 2.31
CA TYR A 321 27.81 3.91 3.33
C TYR A 321 26.97 2.74 2.81
N PHE A 322 25.87 3.01 2.12
CA PHE A 322 25.02 1.96 1.53
C PHE A 322 25.81 1.10 0.55
N TYR A 323 26.60 1.73 -0.31
CA TYR A 323 27.47 1.01 -1.24
C TYR A 323 28.52 0.15 -0.51
N SER A 324 29.16 0.70 0.51
CA SER A 324 30.25 0.04 1.24
C SER A 324 29.80 -1.15 2.08
N TYR A 325 28.55 -1.16 2.53
CA TYR A 325 28.00 -2.32 3.24
C TYR A 325 27.80 -3.53 2.32
N LEU A 326 27.63 -3.33 1.01
CA LEU A 326 27.33 -4.41 0.07
C LEU A 326 28.51 -5.37 -0.09
N ASN A 327 28.23 -6.66 -0.04
CA ASN A 327 29.16 -7.70 -0.47
C ASN A 327 29.31 -7.69 -2.02
N GLU A 328 30.12 -8.58 -2.57
CA GLU A 328 30.42 -8.63 -4.02
C GLU A 328 29.20 -8.90 -4.90
N ARG A 329 28.11 -9.42 -4.34
CA ARG A 329 26.85 -9.72 -5.03
C ARG A 329 25.67 -8.89 -4.48
N GLY A 330 25.98 -7.94 -3.63
CA GLY A 330 25.00 -7.16 -2.91
C GLY A 330 24.20 -6.20 -3.79
N ARG A 331 22.99 -5.92 -3.34
CA ARG A 331 22.06 -4.97 -3.95
C ARG A 331 21.58 -3.95 -2.93
N ALA A 332 21.54 -2.68 -3.32
CA ALA A 332 20.99 -1.62 -2.49
C ALA A 332 19.83 -0.91 -3.19
N GLY A 333 18.84 -0.49 -2.42
CA GLY A 333 17.78 0.39 -2.89
C GLY A 333 17.40 1.36 -1.78
N PHE A 334 17.38 2.64 -2.10
CA PHE A 334 17.13 3.66 -1.10
C PHE A 334 16.46 4.90 -1.68
N VAL A 335 15.85 5.65 -0.81
CA VAL A 335 15.24 6.94 -1.14
C VAL A 335 16.26 8.05 -0.93
N MET A 336 16.31 9.01 -1.82
CA MET A 336 17.17 10.19 -1.69
C MET A 336 16.49 11.42 -2.26
N SER A 337 16.81 12.59 -1.70
CA SER A 337 16.40 13.89 -2.26
C SER A 337 16.82 14.00 -3.72
N SER A 338 15.94 14.50 -4.58
CA SER A 338 16.24 14.73 -6.01
C SER A 338 17.42 15.72 -6.23
N GLN A 339 17.79 16.49 -5.23
CA GLN A 339 18.97 17.37 -5.29
C GLN A 339 20.28 16.57 -5.39
N ALA A 340 20.34 15.38 -4.80
CA ALA A 340 21.55 14.56 -4.79
C ALA A 340 21.98 14.09 -6.19
N SER A 341 21.04 13.73 -7.04
CA SER A 341 21.34 13.17 -8.36
C SER A 341 21.99 14.16 -9.33
N SER A 342 21.90 15.46 -9.06
CA SER A 342 22.48 16.53 -9.87
C SER A 342 23.37 17.51 -9.09
N ALA A 343 23.69 17.20 -7.84
CA ALA A 343 24.57 18.03 -7.01
C ALA A 343 25.93 18.22 -7.68
N GLY A 344 26.49 19.43 -7.55
CA GLY A 344 27.76 19.81 -8.16
C GLY A 344 28.98 19.66 -7.21
N ARG A 345 30.14 20.15 -7.64
CA ARG A 345 31.39 20.23 -6.84
C ARG A 345 31.84 18.87 -6.30
N ASP A 346 32.15 18.79 -5.01
CA ASP A 346 32.69 17.59 -4.38
C ASP A 346 31.68 16.43 -4.36
N GLU A 347 30.37 16.72 -4.28
CA GLU A 347 29.33 15.70 -4.40
C GLU A 347 29.30 15.11 -5.79
N ALA A 348 29.50 15.90 -6.84
CA ALA A 348 29.63 15.41 -8.22
C ALA A 348 30.86 14.51 -8.38
N ALA A 349 31.96 14.81 -7.70
CA ALA A 349 33.16 13.98 -7.73
C ALA A 349 32.93 12.60 -7.09
N VAL A 350 32.21 12.55 -5.97
CA VAL A 350 31.80 11.27 -5.33
C VAL A 350 30.86 10.50 -6.24
N ARG A 351 29.84 11.16 -6.81
CA ARG A 351 28.88 10.54 -7.73
C ARG A 351 29.57 9.95 -8.97
N ARG A 352 30.51 10.70 -9.56
CA ARG A 352 31.30 10.20 -10.68
C ARG A 352 32.01 8.90 -10.34
N LYS A 353 32.74 8.85 -9.21
CA LYS A 353 33.44 7.64 -8.78
C LYS A 353 32.50 6.47 -8.58
N LEU A 354 31.31 6.72 -8.01
CA LEU A 354 30.29 5.71 -7.84
C LEU A 354 29.80 5.18 -9.20
N VAL A 355 29.47 6.05 -10.16
CA VAL A 355 29.04 5.64 -11.51
C VAL A 355 30.14 4.86 -12.23
N GLU A 356 31.39 5.26 -12.08
CA GLU A 356 32.56 4.59 -12.69
C GLU A 356 32.77 3.16 -12.15
N THR A 357 32.22 2.80 -10.98
CA THR A 357 32.24 1.40 -10.51
C THR A 357 31.44 0.46 -11.40
N GLY A 358 30.47 0.97 -12.15
CA GLY A 358 29.51 0.18 -12.92
C GLY A 358 28.37 -0.43 -12.10
N ASP A 359 28.23 -0.06 -10.85
CA ASP A 359 27.26 -0.67 -9.91
C ASP A 359 25.98 0.16 -9.72
N VAL A 360 25.89 1.36 -10.31
CA VAL A 360 24.62 2.10 -10.38
C VAL A 360 23.73 1.44 -11.42
N ASP A 361 22.59 0.93 -11.01
CA ASP A 361 21.74 0.06 -11.83
C ASP A 361 20.51 0.79 -12.37
N ILE A 362 19.68 1.32 -11.47
CA ILE A 362 18.38 1.93 -11.80
C ILE A 362 18.21 3.22 -11.01
N MET A 363 17.63 4.23 -11.67
CA MET A 363 17.18 5.48 -11.05
C MET A 363 15.71 5.69 -11.37
N ILE A 364 14.87 5.94 -10.35
CA ILE A 364 13.44 6.19 -10.51
C ILE A 364 13.10 7.55 -9.88
N ALA A 365 12.68 8.51 -10.69
CA ALA A 365 12.19 9.79 -10.22
C ALA A 365 10.74 9.67 -9.74
N ILE A 366 10.47 10.18 -8.53
CA ILE A 366 9.16 10.13 -7.86
C ILE A 366 8.59 11.55 -7.78
N ARG A 367 7.28 11.67 -7.99
CA ARG A 367 6.56 12.93 -7.82
C ARG A 367 6.70 13.46 -6.39
N SER A 368 6.67 14.78 -6.24
CA SER A 368 6.50 15.42 -4.93
C SER A 368 5.18 15.00 -4.26
N ASN A 369 5.11 15.15 -2.94
CA ASN A 369 3.92 14.81 -2.13
C ASN A 369 3.59 13.31 -2.00
N PHE A 370 4.54 12.42 -2.25
CA PHE A 370 4.43 11.02 -1.82
C PHE A 370 4.63 10.88 -0.32
N PHE A 371 5.44 11.76 0.29
CA PHE A 371 5.61 11.79 1.74
C PHE A 371 4.54 12.65 2.40
N TYR A 372 3.96 12.14 3.48
CA TYR A 372 2.89 12.82 4.23
C TYR A 372 3.31 14.15 4.83
N THR A 373 4.60 14.34 5.09
CA THR A 373 5.17 15.42 5.88
C THR A 373 5.96 16.44 5.09
N ARG A 374 6.33 16.15 3.84
CA ARG A 374 7.13 17.08 3.00
C ARG A 374 6.76 17.01 1.52
N THR A 375 6.86 18.17 0.88
CA THR A 375 6.70 18.35 -0.57
C THR A 375 7.99 18.11 -1.36
N VAL A 376 9.01 17.52 -0.73
CA VAL A 376 10.32 17.32 -1.37
C VAL A 376 10.22 16.25 -2.46
N PRO A 377 10.59 16.55 -3.71
CA PRO A 377 10.73 15.54 -4.73
C PRO A 377 11.89 14.61 -4.36
N CYS A 378 11.70 13.32 -4.57
CA CYS A 378 12.71 12.30 -4.28
C CYS A 378 12.94 11.38 -5.46
N GLU A 379 14.00 10.62 -5.37
CA GLU A 379 14.38 9.59 -6.31
C GLU A 379 14.71 8.30 -5.58
N LEU A 380 14.42 7.18 -6.21
CA LEU A 380 14.84 5.87 -5.77
C LEU A 380 16.13 5.50 -6.51
N TRP A 381 17.15 5.18 -5.74
CA TRP A 381 18.45 4.75 -6.23
C TRP A 381 18.61 3.25 -6.04
N PHE A 382 19.08 2.56 -7.05
CA PHE A 382 19.37 1.13 -6.97
C PHE A 382 20.81 0.87 -7.39
N LEU A 383 21.56 0.22 -6.50
CA LEU A 383 22.92 -0.25 -6.73
C LEU A 383 22.89 -1.77 -6.80
N ASN A 384 23.67 -2.33 -7.72
CA ASN A 384 23.76 -3.78 -7.91
C ASN A 384 25.20 -4.15 -8.28
N ARG A 385 25.86 -4.90 -7.39
CA ARG A 385 27.23 -5.37 -7.61
C ARG A 385 27.31 -6.71 -8.38
N ASP A 386 26.17 -7.35 -8.62
CA ASP A 386 26.05 -8.63 -9.36
C ASP A 386 25.38 -8.41 -10.72
N ARG A 387 25.80 -7.36 -11.44
CA ARG A 387 25.25 -7.04 -12.77
C ARG A 387 25.90 -7.86 -13.87
N GLN A 388 25.13 -8.15 -14.92
CA GLN A 388 25.66 -8.66 -16.17
C GLN A 388 26.67 -7.67 -16.75
N GLU A 389 27.78 -8.17 -17.28
CA GLU A 389 28.88 -7.34 -17.84
C GLU A 389 28.37 -6.36 -18.90
N ALA A 390 27.44 -6.79 -19.77
CA ALA A 390 26.83 -5.98 -20.80
C ALA A 390 26.03 -4.75 -20.28
N LEU A 391 25.68 -4.73 -18.99
CA LEU A 391 24.91 -3.64 -18.36
C LEU A 391 25.77 -2.75 -17.47
N ARG A 392 27.03 -3.07 -17.22
CA ARG A 392 27.88 -2.34 -16.28
C ARG A 392 28.16 -0.89 -16.66
N ASP A 393 28.10 -0.56 -17.93
CA ASP A 393 28.23 0.80 -18.45
C ASP A 393 26.90 1.52 -18.63
N LYS A 394 25.78 0.91 -18.22
CA LYS A 394 24.42 1.41 -18.45
C LYS A 394 23.68 1.66 -17.14
N VAL A 395 22.77 2.63 -17.15
CA VAL A 395 21.83 2.91 -16.06
C VAL A 395 20.43 3.03 -16.65
N LEU A 396 19.48 2.33 -16.04
CA LEU A 396 18.07 2.45 -16.41
C LEU A 396 17.47 3.68 -15.71
N MET A 397 17.06 4.67 -16.51
CA MET A 397 16.41 5.89 -16.06
C MET A 397 14.90 5.78 -16.21
N ILE A 398 14.15 5.86 -15.14
CA ILE A 398 12.67 5.83 -15.13
C ILE A 398 12.15 7.14 -14.51
N ASP A 399 11.30 7.83 -15.23
CA ASP A 399 10.58 8.99 -14.71
C ASP A 399 9.14 8.60 -14.37
N ALA A 400 8.92 8.32 -13.09
CA ALA A 400 7.60 7.93 -12.56
C ALA A 400 6.79 9.12 -12.01
N ARG A 401 7.21 10.38 -12.25
CA ARG A 401 6.51 11.57 -11.72
C ARG A 401 5.07 11.71 -12.23
N ASN A 402 4.77 11.13 -13.38
CA ASN A 402 3.42 11.08 -13.96
C ASN A 402 2.69 9.75 -13.68
N VAL A 403 3.30 8.82 -12.97
CA VAL A 403 2.68 7.57 -12.52
C VAL A 403 2.33 7.71 -11.04
N TYR A 404 1.07 7.97 -10.75
CA TYR A 404 0.62 8.16 -9.36
C TYR A 404 -0.90 8.02 -9.24
N ARG A 405 -1.35 7.73 -8.01
CA ARG A 405 -2.73 7.81 -7.59
C ARG A 405 -2.87 8.94 -6.57
N LYS A 406 -3.91 9.75 -6.72
CA LYS A 406 -4.23 10.82 -5.77
C LYS A 406 -5.06 10.25 -4.63
N VAL A 407 -4.49 10.21 -3.43
CA VAL A 407 -5.17 9.72 -2.22
C VAL A 407 -5.97 10.85 -1.56
N THR A 408 -5.35 12.02 -1.41
CA THR A 408 -5.99 13.24 -0.92
C THR A 408 -5.58 14.44 -1.78
N ARG A 409 -6.05 15.63 -1.44
CA ARG A 409 -5.62 16.86 -2.14
C ARG A 409 -4.11 17.11 -2.06
N LYS A 410 -3.43 16.54 -1.06
CA LYS A 410 -2.02 16.79 -0.76
C LYS A 410 -1.15 15.52 -0.82
N ILE A 411 -1.73 14.33 -0.92
CA ILE A 411 -1.02 13.06 -0.80
C ILE A 411 -1.23 12.23 -2.06
N TYR A 412 -0.13 11.70 -2.57
CA TYR A 412 -0.07 10.79 -3.71
C TYR A 412 0.57 9.47 -3.28
N ASP A 413 0.19 8.39 -3.95
CA ASP A 413 0.84 7.09 -3.84
C ASP A 413 0.83 6.37 -5.19
N PHE A 414 1.29 5.12 -5.22
CA PHE A 414 1.05 4.20 -6.32
C PHE A 414 -0.15 3.31 -6.02
N SER A 415 -1.03 3.10 -7.02
CA SER A 415 -1.92 1.95 -6.97
C SER A 415 -1.09 0.66 -7.10
N PRO A 416 -1.62 -0.50 -6.65
CA PRO A 416 -0.93 -1.78 -6.85
C PRO A 416 -0.54 -2.03 -8.31
N GLU A 417 -1.40 -1.67 -9.25
CA GLU A 417 -1.17 -1.83 -10.67
C GLU A 417 -0.11 -0.87 -11.22
N GLN A 418 -0.05 0.37 -10.73
CA GLN A 418 0.99 1.33 -11.09
C GLN A 418 2.37 0.85 -10.62
N GLU A 419 2.44 0.32 -9.40
CA GLU A 419 3.67 -0.32 -8.90
C GLU A 419 4.08 -1.51 -9.78
N GLN A 420 3.13 -2.41 -10.11
CA GLN A 420 3.39 -3.53 -10.99
C GLN A 420 3.85 -3.10 -12.39
N ASN A 421 3.30 -2.02 -12.93
CA ASN A 421 3.68 -1.49 -14.23
C ASN A 421 5.12 -0.96 -14.23
N LEU A 422 5.55 -0.30 -13.16
CA LEU A 422 6.95 0.13 -12.99
C LEU A 422 7.87 -1.09 -12.84
N LEU A 423 7.46 -2.10 -12.09
CA LEU A 423 8.21 -3.36 -11.97
C LEU A 423 8.30 -4.10 -13.30
N ALA A 424 7.28 -4.06 -14.14
CA ALA A 424 7.30 -4.65 -15.47
C ALA A 424 8.43 -4.06 -16.35
N ILE A 425 8.70 -2.75 -16.24
CA ILE A 425 9.83 -2.11 -16.91
C ILE A 425 11.15 -2.71 -16.43
N VAL A 426 11.29 -2.92 -15.11
CA VAL A 426 12.47 -3.52 -14.51
C VAL A 426 12.64 -4.99 -14.96
N TRP A 427 11.56 -5.76 -15.05
CA TRP A 427 11.61 -7.13 -15.55
C TRP A 427 12.05 -7.20 -17.03
N LEU A 428 11.51 -6.32 -17.87
CA LEU A 428 11.96 -6.22 -19.26
C LEU A 428 13.44 -5.84 -19.36
N TYR A 429 13.90 -4.92 -18.52
CA TYR A 429 15.30 -4.54 -18.41
C TYR A 429 16.21 -5.74 -18.04
N ARG A 430 15.72 -6.62 -17.17
CA ARG A 430 16.43 -7.84 -16.73
C ARG A 430 16.26 -9.02 -17.70
N GLY A 431 15.50 -8.87 -18.78
CA GLY A 431 15.21 -9.94 -19.72
C GLY A 431 14.19 -10.97 -19.22
N GLU A 432 13.43 -10.63 -18.21
CA GLU A 432 12.40 -11.49 -17.60
C GLU A 432 11.04 -11.33 -18.31
N THR A 433 11.02 -11.51 -19.62
CA THR A 433 9.84 -11.33 -20.47
C THR A 433 8.63 -12.14 -20.03
N GLY A 434 8.84 -13.34 -19.48
CA GLY A 434 7.76 -14.19 -18.98
C GLY A 434 6.94 -13.50 -17.88
N ARG A 435 7.57 -12.82 -16.94
CA ARG A 435 6.90 -12.07 -15.87
C ARG A 435 6.04 -10.90 -16.41
N TYR A 436 6.55 -10.22 -17.42
CA TYR A 436 5.79 -9.17 -18.12
C TYR A 436 4.54 -9.74 -18.79
N LEU A 437 4.66 -10.84 -19.52
CA LEU A 437 3.55 -11.49 -20.20
C LEU A 437 2.51 -12.00 -19.18
N ASP A 438 2.95 -12.57 -18.07
CA ASP A 438 2.08 -13.04 -16.98
C ASP A 438 1.30 -11.86 -16.34
N LEU A 439 1.94 -10.70 -16.21
CA LEU A 439 1.26 -9.50 -15.70
C LEU A 439 0.16 -9.03 -16.66
N VAL A 440 0.46 -8.93 -17.96
CA VAL A 440 -0.53 -8.55 -18.98
C VAL A 440 -1.71 -9.54 -18.99
N ALA A 441 -1.42 -10.84 -18.98
CA ALA A 441 -2.45 -11.88 -18.90
C ALA A 441 -3.26 -11.76 -17.61
N GLY A 442 -2.62 -11.52 -16.48
CA GLY A 442 -3.27 -11.32 -15.18
C GLY A 442 -4.25 -10.14 -15.18
N TYR A 443 -3.89 -9.03 -15.80
CA TYR A 443 -4.80 -7.89 -15.95
C TYR A 443 -5.99 -8.21 -16.84
N CYS A 444 -5.80 -8.94 -17.95
CA CYS A 444 -6.92 -9.41 -18.78
C CYS A 444 -7.86 -10.32 -17.99
N GLN A 445 -7.32 -11.26 -17.22
CA GLN A 445 -8.12 -12.14 -16.37
C GLN A 445 -8.88 -11.35 -15.29
N ARG A 446 -8.23 -10.38 -14.69
CA ARG A 446 -8.85 -9.50 -13.70
C ARG A 446 -9.96 -8.66 -14.30
N MET A 447 -9.77 -8.11 -15.49
CA MET A 447 -10.80 -7.39 -16.24
C MET A 447 -12.04 -8.25 -16.43
N LEU A 448 -11.88 -9.50 -16.86
CA LEU A 448 -12.99 -10.44 -17.07
C LEU A 448 -13.68 -10.82 -15.76
N ALA A 449 -12.92 -10.99 -14.68
CA ALA A 449 -13.46 -11.26 -13.35
C ALA A 449 -14.31 -10.09 -12.82
N GLU A 450 -13.84 -8.85 -13.02
CA GLU A 450 -14.59 -7.65 -12.64
C GLU A 450 -15.85 -7.48 -13.51
N GLY A 451 -15.79 -7.81 -14.80
CA GLY A 451 -16.96 -7.86 -15.67
C GLY A 451 -18.01 -8.86 -15.20
N ALA A 452 -17.59 -10.07 -14.84
CA ALA A 452 -18.48 -11.08 -14.27
C ALA A 452 -19.08 -10.66 -12.92
N ALA A 453 -18.31 -9.91 -12.11
CA ALA A 453 -18.78 -9.41 -10.82
C ALA A 453 -19.90 -8.35 -10.95
N CYS A 454 -20.09 -7.75 -12.12
CA CYS A 454 -21.20 -6.83 -12.37
C CYS A 454 -22.59 -7.51 -12.23
N ALA A 455 -22.68 -8.82 -12.44
CA ALA A 455 -23.94 -9.56 -12.42
C ALA A 455 -23.78 -10.96 -11.82
N ARG A 456 -23.30 -11.09 -10.58
CA ARG A 456 -23.21 -12.38 -9.86
C ARG A 456 -24.56 -12.81 -9.31
N ALA A 457 -24.92 -14.08 -9.51
CA ALA A 457 -26.25 -14.62 -9.27
C ALA A 457 -26.65 -14.85 -7.80
N LYS A 458 -25.77 -14.67 -6.78
CA LYS A 458 -26.12 -15.16 -5.41
C LYS A 458 -26.00 -14.18 -4.24
N HIS A 459 -25.15 -13.15 -4.22
CA HIS A 459 -24.99 -12.29 -3.03
C HIS A 459 -24.67 -10.81 -3.30
N PHE A 460 -24.20 -10.48 -4.50
CA PHE A 460 -23.84 -9.13 -4.89
C PHE A 460 -23.93 -9.03 -6.42
N SER A 461 -24.91 -8.30 -6.91
CA SER A 461 -25.18 -8.15 -8.34
C SER A 461 -25.40 -6.67 -8.66
N PRO A 462 -24.32 -5.84 -8.66
CA PRO A 462 -24.46 -4.38 -8.65
C PRO A 462 -25.31 -3.82 -9.78
N VAL A 463 -25.20 -4.34 -11.01
CA VAL A 463 -25.99 -3.86 -12.14
C VAL A 463 -27.45 -4.32 -12.06
N PRO A 464 -27.78 -5.60 -11.84
CA PRO A 464 -29.14 -6.02 -11.55
C PRO A 464 -29.77 -5.33 -10.34
N ASP A 465 -29.01 -5.11 -9.27
CA ASP A 465 -29.50 -4.44 -8.06
C ASP A 465 -29.87 -2.98 -8.35
N PHE A 466 -29.07 -2.28 -9.17
CA PHE A 466 -29.42 -0.93 -9.63
C PHE A 466 -30.68 -0.91 -10.50
N ILE A 467 -30.84 -1.87 -11.42
CA ILE A 467 -32.04 -2.01 -12.22
C ILE A 467 -33.27 -2.21 -11.32
N ALA A 468 -33.17 -3.07 -10.31
CA ALA A 468 -34.24 -3.30 -9.35
C ALA A 468 -34.57 -2.06 -8.50
N ALA A 469 -33.54 -1.32 -8.07
CA ALA A 469 -33.71 -0.08 -7.31
C ALA A 469 -34.38 1.02 -8.14
N LEU A 470 -34.05 1.14 -9.43
CA LEU A 470 -34.72 2.05 -10.37
C LEU A 470 -36.19 1.66 -10.56
N ALA A 471 -36.50 0.36 -10.70
CA ALA A 471 -37.87 -0.11 -10.81
C ALA A 471 -38.68 0.23 -9.54
N THR A 472 -38.08 0.08 -8.36
CA THR A 472 -38.69 0.45 -7.08
C THR A 472 -38.95 1.96 -7.02
N LEU A 473 -37.98 2.77 -7.43
CA LEU A 473 -38.11 4.23 -7.48
C LEU A 473 -39.21 4.67 -8.45
N ARG A 474 -39.23 4.09 -9.66
CA ARG A 474 -40.28 4.32 -10.66
C ARG A 474 -41.66 3.90 -10.13
N GLY A 475 -41.74 2.77 -9.42
CA GLY A 475 -42.97 2.30 -8.76
C GLY A 475 -43.45 3.20 -7.63
N ALA A 476 -42.55 3.89 -6.92
CA ALA A 476 -42.92 4.80 -5.85
C ALA A 476 -43.63 6.07 -6.34
N VAL A 477 -43.38 6.51 -7.57
CA VAL A 477 -44.05 7.66 -8.19
C VAL A 477 -45.30 7.29 -9.00
N GLU A 478 -45.48 6.01 -9.31
CA GLU A 478 -46.58 5.49 -10.13
C GLU A 478 -47.97 5.84 -9.61
N PRO A 479 -48.29 5.67 -8.29
CA PRO A 479 -49.63 6.02 -7.77
C PRO A 479 -50.02 7.44 -8.06
N PHE A 480 -49.08 8.38 -7.94
CA PHE A 480 -49.33 9.79 -8.25
C PHE A 480 -49.51 10.02 -9.75
N LEU A 481 -48.64 9.44 -10.60
CA LEU A 481 -48.76 9.55 -12.04
C LEU A 481 -50.10 9.02 -12.57
N MET A 482 -50.65 7.98 -11.97
CA MET A 482 -51.97 7.45 -12.31
C MET A 482 -53.09 8.47 -12.06
N THR A 483 -52.96 9.33 -11.05
CA THR A 483 -53.93 10.39 -10.80
C THR A 483 -53.98 11.45 -11.88
N LEU A 484 -52.90 11.63 -12.64
CA LEU A 484 -52.82 12.58 -13.73
C LEU A 484 -53.45 12.06 -15.04
N GLY A 485 -53.76 10.80 -15.13
CA GLY A 485 -54.36 10.17 -16.31
C GLY A 485 -53.57 10.44 -17.59
N VAL A 486 -54.22 10.98 -18.61
CA VAL A 486 -53.57 11.32 -19.89
C VAL A 486 -52.48 12.40 -19.72
N GLY A 487 -52.60 13.26 -18.71
CA GLY A 487 -51.63 14.29 -18.39
C GLY A 487 -50.26 13.73 -17.92
N ALA A 488 -50.22 12.51 -17.43
CA ALA A 488 -48.97 11.87 -17.00
C ALA A 488 -47.90 11.80 -18.11
N LYS A 489 -48.34 11.65 -19.37
CA LYS A 489 -47.44 11.61 -20.54
C LYS A 489 -46.68 12.90 -20.79
N ASN A 490 -47.13 14.00 -20.20
CA ASN A 490 -46.54 15.34 -20.37
C ASN A 490 -45.56 15.65 -19.20
N VAL A 491 -45.47 14.80 -18.19
CA VAL A 491 -44.52 14.99 -17.09
C VAL A 491 -43.11 14.69 -17.58
N SER A 492 -42.29 15.71 -17.62
CA SER A 492 -40.89 15.58 -18.00
C SER A 492 -40.05 15.02 -16.80
N PRO A 493 -39.16 14.12 -16.96
CA PRO A 493 -38.75 13.38 -18.16
C PRO A 493 -39.29 11.92 -18.19
N LEU A 494 -40.55 11.70 -17.79
CA LEU A 494 -41.14 10.35 -17.66
C LEU A 494 -40.90 9.46 -18.90
N ARG A 495 -41.17 9.99 -20.09
CA ARG A 495 -41.03 9.23 -21.34
C ARG A 495 -39.55 8.87 -21.59
N GLU A 496 -38.65 9.82 -21.39
CA GLU A 496 -37.20 9.58 -21.56
C GLU A 496 -36.72 8.48 -20.64
N LEU A 497 -37.17 8.48 -19.37
CA LEU A 497 -36.82 7.45 -18.39
C LEU A 497 -37.40 6.08 -18.77
N ASP A 498 -38.70 6.05 -19.14
CA ASP A 498 -39.39 4.80 -19.51
C ASP A 498 -38.84 4.18 -20.80
N ASP A 499 -38.33 4.98 -21.74
CA ASP A 499 -37.64 4.55 -22.96
C ASP A 499 -36.19 4.07 -22.65
N ALA A 500 -35.49 4.73 -21.75
CA ALA A 500 -34.08 4.45 -21.45
C ALA A 500 -33.85 3.19 -20.58
N ILE A 501 -34.78 2.85 -19.68
CA ILE A 501 -34.65 1.70 -18.80
C ILE A 501 -34.58 0.36 -19.58
N PRO A 502 -35.47 0.07 -20.57
CA PRO A 502 -35.38 -1.14 -21.39
C PRO A 502 -34.08 -1.25 -22.18
N LEU A 503 -33.58 -0.10 -22.73
CA LEU A 503 -32.32 -0.06 -23.47
C LEU A 503 -31.14 -0.42 -22.56
N PHE A 504 -31.10 0.18 -21.39
CA PHE A 504 -30.06 -0.15 -20.39
C PHE A 504 -30.08 -1.62 -19.98
N LYS A 505 -31.27 -2.20 -19.76
CA LYS A 505 -31.40 -3.64 -19.46
C LYS A 505 -30.86 -4.51 -20.58
N ALA A 506 -31.17 -4.16 -21.84
CA ALA A 506 -30.69 -4.89 -23.00
C ALA A 506 -29.15 -4.79 -23.15
N ASP A 507 -28.61 -3.59 -23.00
CA ASP A 507 -27.17 -3.36 -23.07
C ASP A 507 -26.41 -4.05 -21.93
N ALA A 508 -26.95 -4.04 -20.72
CA ALA A 508 -26.38 -4.75 -19.57
C ALA A 508 -26.36 -6.27 -19.77
N GLU A 509 -27.43 -6.83 -20.34
CA GLU A 509 -27.48 -8.26 -20.65
C GLU A 509 -26.53 -8.65 -21.80
N ALA A 510 -26.44 -7.80 -22.83
CA ALA A 510 -25.47 -7.97 -23.90
C ALA A 510 -24.02 -7.94 -23.37
N PHE A 511 -23.73 -7.02 -22.46
CA PHE A 511 -22.43 -6.94 -21.79
C PHE A 511 -22.13 -8.20 -20.97
N ARG A 512 -23.09 -8.65 -20.15
CA ARG A 512 -22.95 -9.88 -19.37
C ARG A 512 -22.63 -11.09 -20.25
N LYS A 513 -23.34 -11.23 -21.38
CA LYS A 513 -23.12 -12.30 -22.35
C LYS A 513 -21.73 -12.19 -22.98
N ALA A 514 -21.35 -11.02 -23.42
CA ALA A 514 -20.02 -10.77 -24.00
C ALA A 514 -18.88 -11.09 -23.03
N VAL A 515 -19.02 -10.74 -21.75
CA VAL A 515 -18.04 -11.11 -20.69
C VAL A 515 -17.95 -12.63 -20.58
N SER A 516 -19.08 -13.33 -20.54
CA SER A 516 -19.12 -14.81 -20.44
C SER A 516 -18.44 -15.47 -21.64
N GLU A 517 -18.69 -14.98 -22.85
CA GLU A 517 -18.05 -15.46 -24.08
C GLU A 517 -16.53 -15.25 -24.05
N GLN A 518 -16.07 -14.08 -23.59
CA GLN A 518 -14.64 -13.80 -23.46
C GLN A 518 -13.98 -14.64 -22.35
N GLN A 519 -14.66 -14.91 -21.25
CA GLN A 519 -14.17 -15.82 -20.22
C GLN A 519 -14.02 -17.25 -20.76
N ALA A 520 -14.95 -17.70 -21.58
CA ALA A 520 -14.87 -19.01 -22.24
C ALA A 520 -13.68 -19.07 -23.23
N ALA A 521 -13.48 -18.03 -24.02
CA ALA A 521 -12.35 -17.91 -24.94
C ALA A 521 -11.00 -17.87 -24.19
N TRP A 522 -10.98 -17.25 -23.00
CA TRP A 522 -9.76 -17.15 -22.18
C TRP A 522 -9.25 -18.51 -21.69
N LYS A 523 -10.10 -19.52 -21.53
CA LYS A 523 -9.68 -20.86 -21.09
C LYS A 523 -8.63 -21.52 -22.00
N THR A 524 -8.59 -21.13 -23.25
CA THR A 524 -7.62 -21.62 -24.25
C THR A 524 -6.63 -20.56 -24.71
N GLN A 525 -6.57 -19.43 -23.98
CA GLN A 525 -5.69 -18.30 -24.30
C GLN A 525 -4.22 -18.70 -24.17
N LYS A 526 -3.44 -18.51 -25.23
CA LYS A 526 -2.00 -18.68 -25.18
C LYS A 526 -1.34 -17.44 -24.60
N ILE A 527 -0.36 -17.65 -23.73
CA ILE A 527 0.43 -16.60 -23.09
C ILE A 527 1.70 -16.37 -23.91
N SER A 528 1.53 -15.66 -25.01
CA SER A 528 2.63 -15.15 -25.84
C SER A 528 2.32 -13.71 -26.22
N ASN A 529 3.36 -12.92 -26.56
CA ASN A 529 3.16 -11.49 -26.84
C ASN A 529 2.13 -11.26 -27.96
N GLY A 530 2.27 -11.95 -29.09
CA GLY A 530 1.34 -11.80 -30.22
C GLY A 530 -0.10 -12.17 -29.89
N GLU A 531 -0.32 -13.25 -29.15
CA GLU A 531 -1.67 -13.69 -28.74
C GLU A 531 -2.28 -12.80 -27.65
N LEU A 532 -1.47 -12.28 -26.73
CA LEU A 532 -1.94 -11.32 -25.73
C LEU A 532 -2.32 -9.98 -26.34
N LYS A 533 -1.56 -9.48 -27.32
CA LYS A 533 -1.93 -8.26 -28.07
C LYS A 533 -3.29 -8.40 -28.73
N LYS A 534 -3.55 -9.53 -29.41
CA LYS A 534 -4.85 -9.84 -30.01
C LYS A 534 -5.96 -9.88 -28.94
N ALA A 535 -5.66 -10.46 -27.77
CA ALA A 535 -6.61 -10.50 -26.66
C ALA A 535 -6.95 -9.11 -26.13
N VAL A 536 -5.95 -8.25 -25.93
CA VAL A 536 -6.12 -6.85 -25.49
C VAL A 536 -6.99 -6.07 -26.48
N ASP A 537 -6.72 -6.19 -27.79
CA ASP A 537 -7.53 -5.56 -28.83
C ASP A 537 -8.98 -6.04 -28.83
N ARG A 538 -9.17 -7.34 -28.67
CA ARG A 538 -10.50 -7.96 -28.58
C ARG A 538 -11.29 -7.49 -27.34
N LEU A 539 -10.62 -7.33 -26.20
CA LEU A 539 -11.20 -6.87 -24.95
C LEU A 539 -11.50 -5.37 -24.92
N ALA A 540 -10.94 -4.58 -25.83
CA ALA A 540 -11.20 -3.14 -25.92
C ALA A 540 -12.70 -2.82 -26.02
N THR A 541 -13.45 -3.61 -26.77
CA THR A 541 -14.92 -3.45 -26.91
C THR A 541 -15.63 -3.57 -25.56
N LEU A 542 -15.24 -4.52 -24.70
CA LEU A 542 -15.82 -4.63 -23.36
C LEU A 542 -15.51 -3.42 -22.48
N ALA A 543 -14.31 -2.88 -22.59
CA ALA A 543 -13.92 -1.68 -21.85
C ALA A 543 -14.78 -0.46 -22.25
N GLU A 544 -15.03 -0.27 -23.55
CA GLU A 544 -15.88 0.81 -24.04
C GLU A 544 -17.35 0.59 -23.67
N THR A 545 -17.86 -0.63 -23.79
CA THR A 545 -19.23 -0.97 -23.37
C THR A 545 -19.42 -0.70 -21.88
N SER A 546 -18.45 -1.07 -21.03
CA SER A 546 -18.54 -0.80 -19.59
C SER A 546 -18.59 0.70 -19.29
N ARG A 547 -17.81 1.52 -20.02
CA ARG A 547 -17.86 2.99 -19.91
C ARG A 547 -19.23 3.55 -20.30
N ASP A 548 -19.82 3.02 -21.37
CA ASP A 548 -21.12 3.49 -21.83
C ASP A 548 -22.23 3.09 -20.85
N LEU A 549 -22.16 1.91 -20.25
CA LEU A 549 -23.05 1.51 -19.15
C LEU A 549 -22.93 2.41 -17.92
N VAL A 550 -21.71 2.88 -17.57
CA VAL A 550 -21.53 3.88 -16.50
C VAL A 550 -22.29 5.17 -16.81
N LYS A 551 -22.16 5.68 -18.03
CA LYS A 551 -22.88 6.88 -18.45
C LYS A 551 -24.40 6.68 -18.39
N GLN A 552 -24.88 5.52 -18.80
CA GLN A 552 -26.30 5.18 -18.73
C GLN A 552 -26.80 5.10 -17.27
N CYS A 553 -26.04 4.50 -16.34
CA CYS A 553 -26.39 4.50 -14.91
C CYS A 553 -26.58 5.91 -14.37
N ASP A 554 -25.64 6.80 -14.66
CA ASP A 554 -25.69 8.19 -14.20
C ASP A 554 -26.86 8.95 -14.84
N LEU A 555 -27.11 8.73 -16.14
CA LEU A 555 -28.23 9.36 -16.85
C LEU A 555 -29.58 8.89 -16.29
N LEU A 556 -29.78 7.59 -16.09
CA LEU A 556 -31.03 7.01 -15.58
C LEU A 556 -31.35 7.56 -14.19
N TYR A 557 -30.37 7.60 -13.31
CA TYR A 557 -30.57 8.18 -11.97
C TYR A 557 -30.92 9.68 -12.04
N LYS A 558 -30.22 10.44 -12.89
CA LYS A 558 -30.50 11.85 -13.12
C LYS A 558 -31.93 12.09 -13.65
N LEU A 559 -32.38 11.29 -14.61
CA LEU A 559 -33.74 11.36 -15.14
C LEU A 559 -34.79 11.01 -14.06
N ALA A 560 -34.52 9.99 -13.24
CA ALA A 560 -35.41 9.61 -12.15
C ALA A 560 -35.51 10.72 -11.08
N CYS A 561 -34.41 11.35 -10.70
CA CYS A 561 -34.41 12.50 -9.80
C CYS A 561 -35.19 13.68 -10.36
N ARG A 562 -34.99 13.98 -11.64
CA ARG A 562 -35.70 15.09 -12.33
C ARG A 562 -37.21 14.81 -12.45
N LEU A 563 -37.59 13.54 -12.66
CA LEU A 563 -39.01 13.15 -12.63
C LEU A 563 -39.65 13.44 -11.26
N ILE A 564 -38.99 13.09 -10.18
CA ILE A 564 -39.46 13.39 -8.82
C ILE A 564 -39.60 14.87 -8.61
N GLU A 565 -38.59 15.67 -8.98
CA GLU A 565 -38.58 17.11 -8.85
C GLU A 565 -39.73 17.77 -9.64
N THR A 566 -39.99 17.30 -10.86
CA THR A 566 -41.11 17.77 -11.69
C THR A 566 -42.47 17.42 -11.04
N CYS A 567 -42.64 16.20 -10.54
CA CYS A 567 -43.85 15.82 -9.81
C CYS A 567 -44.09 16.73 -8.59
N GLU A 568 -43.05 16.97 -7.78
CA GLU A 568 -43.17 17.77 -6.57
C GLU A 568 -43.37 19.25 -6.81
N ASN A 569 -42.64 19.85 -7.76
CA ASN A 569 -42.57 21.31 -7.93
C ASN A 569 -43.55 21.83 -9.01
N GLU A 570 -43.82 21.07 -10.05
CA GLU A 570 -44.65 21.49 -11.17
C GLU A 570 -46.06 20.88 -11.15
N CYS A 571 -46.18 19.65 -10.58
CA CYS A 571 -47.46 18.96 -10.51
C CYS A 571 -48.09 18.94 -9.10
N ASN A 572 -47.51 19.62 -8.14
CA ASN A 572 -47.94 19.70 -6.74
C ASN A 572 -48.19 18.32 -6.10
N ALA A 573 -47.30 17.34 -6.39
CA ALA A 573 -47.48 15.98 -5.91
C ALA A 573 -47.57 15.89 -4.38
N ARG A 574 -46.87 16.75 -3.65
CA ARG A 574 -46.87 16.79 -2.18
C ARG A 574 -48.24 17.05 -1.55
N ASP A 575 -49.15 17.65 -2.29
CA ASP A 575 -50.52 17.94 -1.85
C ASP A 575 -51.50 16.78 -2.16
N SER A 576 -51.02 15.71 -2.79
CA SER A 576 -51.82 14.53 -3.19
C SER A 576 -51.70 13.40 -2.20
N ASP A 577 -52.80 12.78 -1.83
CA ASP A 577 -52.86 11.56 -1.00
C ASP A 577 -52.17 10.35 -1.68
N ALA A 578 -52.00 10.40 -3.01
CA ALA A 578 -51.31 9.39 -3.77
C ALA A 578 -49.77 9.51 -3.73
N TRP A 579 -49.24 10.61 -3.14
CA TRP A 579 -47.80 10.84 -3.00
C TRP A 579 -47.30 10.46 -1.63
N ASN A 580 -46.56 9.34 -1.56
CA ASN A 580 -45.89 8.93 -0.33
C ASN A 580 -44.44 9.46 -0.31
N ALA A 581 -44.24 10.64 0.24
CA ALA A 581 -42.94 11.30 0.30
C ALA A 581 -41.86 10.44 0.98
N ARG A 582 -42.22 9.68 2.02
CA ARG A 582 -41.29 8.81 2.75
C ARG A 582 -40.78 7.65 1.88
N ASP A 583 -41.66 7.04 1.11
CA ASP A 583 -41.29 5.93 0.22
C ASP A 583 -40.48 6.43 -0.97
N VAL A 584 -40.81 7.60 -1.54
CA VAL A 584 -40.03 8.24 -2.62
C VAL A 584 -38.62 8.57 -2.14
N ILE A 585 -38.45 9.17 -0.96
CA ILE A 585 -37.13 9.52 -0.39
C ILE A 585 -36.31 8.23 -0.16
N ARG A 586 -36.92 7.20 0.42
CA ARG A 586 -36.27 5.90 0.67
C ARG A 586 -35.81 5.25 -0.63
N ALA A 587 -36.69 5.19 -1.63
CA ALA A 587 -36.39 4.60 -2.93
C ALA A 587 -35.32 5.39 -3.69
N ARG A 588 -35.32 6.72 -3.62
CA ARG A 588 -34.30 7.58 -4.20
C ARG A 588 -32.92 7.31 -3.59
N LYS A 589 -32.85 7.23 -2.26
CA LYS A 589 -31.61 6.91 -1.53
C LYS A 589 -31.07 5.52 -1.90
N ALA A 590 -31.93 4.52 -1.91
CA ALA A 590 -31.57 3.16 -2.31
C ALA A 590 -31.08 3.08 -3.76
N ALA A 591 -31.72 3.82 -4.67
CA ALA A 591 -31.29 3.88 -6.07
C ALA A 591 -29.92 4.56 -6.24
N ASP A 592 -29.61 5.59 -5.45
CA ASP A 592 -28.30 6.22 -5.49
C ASP A 592 -27.19 5.32 -4.96
N GLU A 593 -27.44 4.66 -3.83
CA GLU A 593 -26.50 3.67 -3.26
C GLU A 593 -26.23 2.52 -4.26
N ALA A 594 -27.27 1.98 -4.89
CA ALA A 594 -27.12 0.94 -5.90
C ALA A 594 -26.40 1.45 -7.16
N ARG A 595 -26.67 2.70 -7.59
CA ARG A 595 -25.96 3.34 -8.70
C ARG A 595 -24.47 3.44 -8.44
N VAL A 596 -24.09 3.92 -7.27
CA VAL A 596 -22.68 4.07 -6.89
C VAL A 596 -21.95 2.72 -6.99
N LEU A 597 -22.53 1.66 -6.44
CA LEU A 597 -21.95 0.31 -6.50
C LEU A 597 -21.83 -0.22 -7.93
N ALA A 598 -22.88 -0.02 -8.75
CA ALA A 598 -22.85 -0.44 -10.15
C ALA A 598 -21.79 0.31 -10.97
N VAL A 599 -21.72 1.62 -10.81
CA VAL A 599 -20.74 2.48 -11.48
C VAL A 599 -19.31 2.11 -11.08
N GLU A 600 -19.05 1.90 -9.81
CA GLU A 600 -17.72 1.52 -9.32
C GLU A 600 -17.31 0.16 -9.88
N GLN A 601 -18.19 -0.83 -9.87
CA GLN A 601 -17.90 -2.14 -10.42
C GLN A 601 -17.64 -2.11 -11.93
N LEU A 602 -18.45 -1.39 -12.68
CA LEU A 602 -18.27 -1.21 -14.14
C LEU A 602 -16.97 -0.49 -14.47
N LYS A 603 -16.59 0.51 -13.69
CA LYS A 603 -15.32 1.22 -13.89
C LYS A 603 -14.10 0.32 -13.75
N GLN A 604 -14.16 -0.74 -12.93
CA GLN A 604 -13.04 -1.67 -12.77
C GLN A 604 -12.72 -2.42 -14.06
N VAL A 605 -13.71 -2.73 -14.88
CA VAL A 605 -13.50 -3.41 -16.16
C VAL A 605 -12.59 -2.59 -17.07
N ARG A 606 -12.91 -1.31 -17.25
CA ARG A 606 -12.09 -0.40 -18.04
C ARG A 606 -10.76 -0.09 -17.40
N TYR A 607 -10.70 -0.01 -16.07
CA TYR A 607 -9.48 0.24 -15.32
C TYR A 607 -8.40 -0.82 -15.63
N PHE A 608 -8.74 -2.11 -15.53
CA PHE A 608 -7.79 -3.18 -15.82
C PHE A 608 -7.42 -3.25 -17.30
N TRP A 609 -8.34 -2.98 -18.20
CA TRP A 609 -8.00 -2.86 -19.61
C TRP A 609 -7.00 -1.73 -19.88
N LYS A 610 -7.17 -0.58 -19.23
CA LYS A 610 -6.21 0.53 -19.34
C LYS A 610 -4.82 0.13 -18.85
N GLN A 611 -4.71 -0.72 -17.83
CA GLN A 611 -3.41 -1.20 -17.37
C GLN A 611 -2.73 -2.08 -18.43
N THR A 612 -3.46 -3.00 -19.05
CA THR A 612 -2.92 -3.82 -20.14
C THR A 612 -2.50 -2.96 -21.33
N ASN A 613 -3.35 -2.01 -21.72
CA ASN A 613 -3.09 -1.12 -22.84
C ASN A 613 -1.87 -0.22 -22.60
N TRP A 614 -1.73 0.30 -21.40
CA TRP A 614 -0.57 1.11 -20.98
C TRP A 614 0.75 0.37 -21.20
N LEU A 615 0.80 -0.92 -20.85
CA LEU A 615 1.97 -1.77 -21.02
C LEU A 615 2.21 -2.13 -22.50
N THR A 616 1.18 -2.60 -23.19
CA THR A 616 1.31 -3.11 -24.56
C THR A 616 1.57 -2.01 -25.60
N GLU A 617 1.09 -0.80 -25.39
CA GLU A 617 1.41 0.36 -26.23
C GLU A 617 2.86 0.81 -26.05
N ARG A 618 3.36 0.80 -24.81
CA ARG A 618 4.71 1.25 -24.48
C ARG A 618 5.76 0.21 -24.83
N PHE A 619 5.45 -1.07 -24.64
CA PHE A 619 6.35 -2.20 -24.88
C PHE A 619 5.72 -3.26 -25.81
N PRO A 620 5.43 -2.90 -27.08
CA PRO A 620 4.67 -3.77 -28.00
C PRO A 620 5.37 -5.08 -28.36
N GLU A 621 6.69 -5.14 -28.24
CA GLU A 621 7.48 -6.35 -28.53
C GLU A 621 7.79 -7.18 -27.27
N ALA A 622 7.24 -6.81 -26.11
CA ALA A 622 7.56 -7.39 -24.81
C ALA A 622 9.08 -7.36 -24.50
N GLU A 623 9.72 -6.31 -24.94
CA GLU A 623 11.14 -6.02 -24.74
C GLU A 623 11.31 -4.58 -24.23
N LEU A 624 12.40 -4.32 -23.50
CA LEU A 624 12.73 -2.97 -23.09
C LEU A 624 13.02 -2.10 -24.32
N ARG A 625 12.38 -0.95 -24.38
CA ARG A 625 12.71 0.11 -25.32
C ARG A 625 12.65 1.46 -24.63
N ASN A 626 13.31 2.45 -25.22
CA ASN A 626 13.17 3.82 -24.75
C ASN A 626 11.75 4.33 -25.05
N VAL A 627 11.11 4.91 -24.03
CA VAL A 627 9.79 5.52 -24.13
C VAL A 627 9.90 6.95 -23.66
N GLU A 628 9.64 7.90 -24.53
CA GLU A 628 9.76 9.33 -24.25
C GLU A 628 8.91 9.74 -23.03
N GLY A 629 9.53 10.47 -22.12
CA GLY A 629 8.91 10.90 -20.86
C GLY A 629 8.73 9.82 -19.80
N LEU A 630 9.17 8.58 -20.04
CA LEU A 630 9.02 7.48 -19.09
C LEU A 630 10.33 6.76 -18.80
N VAL A 631 11.00 6.21 -19.80
CA VAL A 631 12.14 5.32 -19.59
C VAL A 631 13.20 5.47 -20.69
N LYS A 632 14.46 5.48 -20.27
CA LYS A 632 15.61 5.40 -21.16
C LYS A 632 16.74 4.61 -20.54
N LEU A 633 17.33 3.71 -21.30
CA LEU A 633 18.58 3.07 -20.93
C LEU A 633 19.74 3.93 -21.45
N VAL A 634 20.53 4.50 -20.53
CA VAL A 634 21.64 5.41 -20.86
C VAL A 634 22.97 4.74 -20.59
N ASP A 635 23.98 5.07 -21.38
CA ASP A 635 25.33 4.59 -21.17
C ASP A 635 26.19 5.60 -20.37
N ARG A 636 27.34 5.16 -19.90
CA ARG A 636 28.29 5.99 -19.14
C ARG A 636 28.74 7.22 -19.91
N THR A 637 28.89 7.13 -21.24
CA THR A 637 29.30 8.25 -22.08
C THR A 637 28.26 9.36 -22.06
N GLU A 638 27.00 9.01 -22.18
CA GLU A 638 25.89 9.96 -22.09
C GLU A 638 25.79 10.60 -20.68
N ILE A 639 25.98 9.79 -19.63
CA ILE A 639 25.99 10.28 -18.24
C ILE A 639 27.15 11.27 -18.04
N ALA A 640 28.35 10.94 -18.51
CA ALA A 640 29.52 11.82 -18.43
C ALA A 640 29.30 13.15 -19.17
N ALA A 641 28.66 13.11 -20.33
CA ALA A 641 28.33 14.30 -21.12
C ALA A 641 27.29 15.22 -20.42
N ASN A 642 26.57 14.70 -19.43
CA ASN A 642 25.58 15.42 -18.61
C ASN A 642 26.10 15.68 -17.17
N ASP A 643 27.37 15.95 -17.00
CA ASP A 643 28.02 16.25 -15.71
C ASP A 643 27.80 15.14 -14.65
N TRP A 644 27.76 13.90 -15.10
CA TRP A 644 27.53 12.72 -14.26
C TRP A 644 26.19 12.74 -13.53
N SER A 645 25.22 13.51 -14.03
CA SER A 645 23.88 13.57 -13.45
C SER A 645 23.19 12.19 -13.54
N LEU A 646 22.49 11.82 -12.48
CA LEU A 646 21.66 10.63 -12.40
C LEU A 646 20.16 10.99 -12.33
N THR A 647 19.79 12.22 -12.68
CA THR A 647 18.40 12.69 -12.72
C THR A 647 17.67 12.12 -13.93
N PRO A 648 16.68 11.22 -13.75
CA PRO A 648 15.99 10.58 -14.87
C PRO A 648 15.39 11.54 -15.89
N GLY A 649 14.77 12.63 -15.42
CA GLY A 649 14.13 13.63 -16.27
C GLY A 649 15.04 14.32 -17.28
N ARG A 650 16.36 14.27 -17.09
CA ARG A 650 17.33 14.78 -18.07
C ARG A 650 17.43 13.94 -19.33
N TYR A 651 17.13 12.65 -19.22
CA TYR A 651 17.40 11.65 -20.24
C TYR A 651 16.17 11.17 -20.99
N VAL A 652 15.04 11.09 -20.29
CA VAL A 652 13.82 10.48 -20.84
C VAL A 652 13.00 11.40 -21.73
N GLY A 653 13.29 12.70 -21.76
CA GLY A 653 12.51 13.68 -22.52
C GLY A 653 11.20 14.07 -21.83
N ILE A 654 10.30 14.68 -22.59
CA ILE A 654 9.00 15.14 -22.14
C ILE A 654 7.92 14.22 -22.72
N ALA A 655 7.03 13.71 -21.86
CA ALA A 655 5.90 12.91 -22.34
C ALA A 655 5.04 13.73 -23.31
N PRO A 656 4.56 13.14 -24.41
CA PRO A 656 3.58 13.79 -25.26
C PRO A 656 2.34 14.17 -24.43
N GLU A 657 1.75 15.33 -24.68
CA GLU A 657 0.46 15.70 -24.08
C GLU A 657 -0.61 14.70 -24.54
N GLU A 658 -1.28 14.03 -23.56
CA GLU A 658 -2.42 13.13 -23.82
C GLU A 658 -3.70 13.91 -24.10
#